data_a5e7347eb2b20736d49e55037d1c21a7
#
_entry.id   a5e7347eb2b20736d49e55037d1c21a7
#
_cell.length_a   1.000
_cell.length_b   1.000
_cell.length_c   1.000
_cell.angle_alpha   90.00
_cell.angle_beta   90.00
_cell.angle_gamma   90.00
#
_symmetry.space_group_name_H-M   'P 1'
#
loop_
_entity.id
_entity.type
_entity.pdbx_description
1 polymer ?
#
loop_
_entity_poly.entity_id
_entity_poly.type
_entity_poly.pdbx_seq_one_letter_code
_entity_poly.pdbx_strand_id
1 'polypeptide(L)'
;MATPYNHKAIEQKWRKHWQEHPVNVNDGKKPKYYCLDMFPYPSGSGLHVGHWRGYVISDVWSRYKLLNGYYVIHPMGWDAFGLPAENYAIKMGTHPRISTEANIKNIKRQINEISAIYDWDMEVNTTDPEFYKWTQWISVKMFKKGLAYEKQMPINWCPSCKTGLANEEVVNGKCERCGADVTKKNLRQWMLKITAYADRLLADLDKLDWPEKVKKMQAEWIGKSHGAEVNFKVDGRDDEITVYTTRPDTLHGATFMVLAPEHELAKDLATDETREAVEEYIYQASLKSSVDRMQDKEKTGVFTGSYAINPINGAKVPIWLSDYVLADYGTGAIMCVPAHDDRDFEFAKKFDIPIIQVIAKDGKEIENMEEAYTEASGIMINSGDWNGKESSELKEEAPKIIEEMGIGKKTTNYKLRDWVFSRQRYWGEPIPIVHCPDCGAVPVPEEELPLTLPEVEKYEPTGTGESPLADIEDWVNCKCPVCGKDAKRETNTMPQWAGSSWYFLRYIDNKNNEELVSREKADKYLPVDMYIGGVEHAVLHLLYSRFYTKFLCDIGVIDFDEPFHKLFNQGMITGKNGIKMSKSKGNVVSPDDLVRDYGCDSLRMYELFVGPPELDAEWDESGIDGVHRFLTRFYKLIMDQKDKGVEADKELLKVRHKLIYDITTRLNNFSLNTVVSGFMEYTNTLTAMAKKSGVDKETLETAIVLLAPFAPHIAEELWEAMGHEDSVFAQTWPTYDEEAMKEDEVEIVVQINGKVKGKLVIGAEEDKDSVLAKAKEVLGDKLNGNIVKEIYVPGRIVNIVQK
;
A
#
# COMPACT_ATOMS: atom_id res chain seq x y z
N MET A 1 41.66 18.12 26.16
CA MET A 1 40.21 17.97 26.27
C MET A 1 39.72 17.58 24.88
N ALA A 2 38.92 16.53 24.77
CA ALA A 2 38.35 16.15 23.46
C ALA A 2 37.52 17.29 22.86
N THR A 3 37.59 17.45 21.55
CA THR A 3 36.81 18.47 20.83
C THR A 3 35.31 18.17 21.08
N PRO A 4 34.49 19.15 21.47
CA PRO A 4 33.06 18.90 21.68
C PRO A 4 32.37 18.52 20.37
N TYR A 5 31.33 17.69 20.46
CA TYR A 5 30.51 17.32 19.32
C TYR A 5 29.83 18.56 18.69
N ASN A 6 30.16 18.83 17.45
CA ASN A 6 29.62 19.95 16.67
C ASN A 6 28.98 19.43 15.40
N HIS A 7 27.69 19.08 15.48
CA HIS A 7 26.94 18.51 14.37
C HIS A 7 27.02 19.37 13.10
N LYS A 8 26.93 20.70 13.19
CA LYS A 8 26.95 21.59 12.03
C LYS A 8 28.23 21.49 11.21
N ALA A 9 29.36 21.54 11.91
CA ALA A 9 30.67 21.45 11.24
C ALA A 9 30.89 20.04 10.65
N ILE A 10 30.53 18.98 11.39
CA ILE A 10 30.68 17.60 10.98
C ILE A 10 29.82 17.28 9.76
N GLU A 11 28.53 17.64 9.81
CA GLU A 11 27.60 17.40 8.70
C GLU A 11 27.99 18.18 7.44
N GLN A 12 28.41 19.42 7.56
CA GLN A 12 28.88 20.22 6.42
C GLN A 12 30.13 19.61 5.78
N LYS A 13 31.09 19.15 6.60
CA LYS A 13 32.31 18.49 6.14
C LYS A 13 31.97 17.23 5.32
N TRP A 14 31.15 16.33 5.88
CA TRP A 14 30.90 15.03 5.26
C TRP A 14 29.95 15.11 4.08
N ARG A 15 28.95 15.98 4.06
CA ARG A 15 28.13 16.24 2.87
C ARG A 15 28.98 16.69 1.69
N LYS A 16 29.92 17.61 1.91
CA LYS A 16 30.85 18.05 0.87
C LYS A 16 31.76 16.89 0.40
N HIS A 17 32.28 16.11 1.37
CA HIS A 17 33.14 14.98 1.04
C HIS A 17 32.42 13.95 0.16
N TRP A 18 31.20 13.56 0.50
CA TRP A 18 30.42 12.59 -0.28
C TRP A 18 30.00 13.08 -1.67
N GLN A 19 29.87 14.38 -1.88
CA GLN A 19 29.64 14.94 -3.22
C GLN A 19 30.86 14.73 -4.13
N GLU A 20 32.07 14.81 -3.56
CA GLU A 20 33.31 14.61 -4.28
C GLU A 20 33.71 13.13 -4.34
N HIS A 21 33.33 12.35 -3.33
CA HIS A 21 33.68 10.95 -3.14
C HIS A 21 32.44 10.12 -2.74
N PRO A 22 31.58 9.74 -3.72
CA PRO A 22 30.40 8.94 -3.44
C PRO A 22 30.74 7.59 -2.80
N VAL A 23 30.01 7.21 -1.74
CA VAL A 23 30.23 5.95 -1.02
C VAL A 23 29.68 4.71 -1.74
N ASN A 24 28.70 4.90 -2.62
CA ASN A 24 28.03 3.83 -3.36
C ASN A 24 28.40 3.91 -4.85
N VAL A 25 29.44 3.21 -5.24
CA VAL A 25 29.95 3.22 -6.62
C VAL A 25 29.71 1.87 -7.27
N ASN A 26 29.21 1.90 -8.51
CA ASN A 26 29.04 0.70 -9.33
C ASN A 26 30.36 0.29 -9.95
N ASP A 27 31.01 -0.71 -9.39
CA ASP A 27 32.25 -1.30 -9.92
C ASP A 27 31.99 -2.48 -10.89
N GLY A 28 30.72 -2.80 -11.15
CA GLY A 28 30.29 -3.91 -12.00
C GLY A 28 30.50 -5.30 -11.41
N LYS A 29 31.02 -5.43 -10.19
CA LYS A 29 31.37 -6.72 -9.54
C LYS A 29 30.42 -7.09 -8.42
N LYS A 30 29.90 -6.08 -7.70
CA LYS A 30 28.98 -6.26 -6.58
C LYS A 30 27.60 -6.69 -7.09
N PRO A 31 26.91 -7.59 -6.38
CA PRO A 31 25.51 -7.88 -6.65
C PRO A 31 24.67 -6.60 -6.46
N LYS A 32 23.61 -6.45 -7.27
CA LYS A 32 22.72 -5.29 -7.13
C LYS A 32 21.76 -5.47 -5.95
N TYR A 33 21.36 -4.35 -5.36
CA TYR A 33 20.21 -4.27 -4.49
C TYR A 33 19.42 -3.01 -4.82
N TYR A 34 18.21 -3.15 -5.32
CA TYR A 34 17.36 -2.02 -5.70
C TYR A 34 16.41 -1.68 -4.55
N CYS A 35 16.70 -0.62 -3.83
CA CYS A 35 15.84 -0.05 -2.80
C CYS A 35 15.13 1.18 -3.36
N LEU A 36 13.81 1.19 -3.33
CA LEU A 36 13.00 2.23 -3.95
C LEU A 36 12.07 2.87 -2.93
N ASP A 37 12.01 4.20 -2.94
CA ASP A 37 11.00 4.99 -2.27
C ASP A 37 9.87 5.37 -3.23
N MET A 38 8.67 5.56 -2.69
CA MET A 38 7.63 6.27 -3.44
C MET A 38 8.07 7.73 -3.59
N PHE A 39 8.23 8.17 -4.83
CA PHE A 39 8.70 9.51 -5.12
C PHE A 39 7.66 10.58 -4.75
N PRO A 40 8.09 11.78 -4.30
CA PRO A 40 7.19 12.78 -3.77
C PRO A 40 6.39 13.52 -4.86
N TYR A 41 5.20 14.00 -4.47
CA TYR A 41 4.45 14.99 -5.24
C TYR A 41 4.96 16.39 -4.91
N PRO A 42 5.44 17.18 -5.88
CA PRO A 42 5.86 18.55 -5.65
C PRO A 42 4.66 19.52 -5.57
N SER A 43 3.66 19.15 -4.80
CA SER A 43 2.38 19.86 -4.63
C SER A 43 2.37 20.85 -3.46
N GLY A 44 3.53 21.24 -2.98
CA GLY A 44 3.70 22.19 -1.88
C GLY A 44 5.14 22.64 -1.72
N SER A 45 5.34 23.73 -0.99
CA SER A 45 6.64 24.42 -0.86
C SER A 45 7.75 23.65 -0.14
N GLY A 46 7.51 22.41 0.35
CA GLY A 46 8.54 21.61 1.02
C GLY A 46 7.96 20.39 1.73
N LEU A 47 8.84 19.56 2.25
CA LEU A 47 8.56 18.37 3.04
C LEU A 47 8.27 18.72 4.51
N HIS A 48 7.63 17.82 5.23
CA HIS A 48 7.54 17.80 6.69
C HIS A 48 8.14 16.49 7.23
N VAL A 49 8.33 16.39 8.53
CA VAL A 49 8.93 15.24 9.20
C VAL A 49 8.28 13.90 8.79
N GLY A 50 6.97 13.86 8.61
CA GLY A 50 6.31 12.63 8.19
C GLY A 50 6.75 12.09 6.81
N HIS A 51 7.26 12.92 5.90
CA HIS A 51 7.88 12.46 4.67
C HIS A 51 9.27 11.88 4.91
N TRP A 52 10.02 12.47 5.85
CA TRP A 52 11.38 12.04 6.16
C TRP A 52 11.45 10.61 6.67
N ARG A 53 10.43 10.15 7.40
CA ARG A 53 10.41 8.80 7.97
C ARG A 53 10.67 7.72 6.92
N GLY A 54 9.94 7.74 5.82
CA GLY A 54 10.12 6.76 4.73
C GLY A 54 11.52 6.83 4.14
N TYR A 55 11.98 8.04 3.81
CA TYR A 55 13.31 8.26 3.19
C TYR A 55 14.47 7.91 4.13
N VAL A 56 14.32 8.09 5.43
CA VAL A 56 15.32 7.65 6.42
C VAL A 56 15.34 6.12 6.53
N ILE A 57 14.17 5.46 6.56
CA ILE A 57 14.09 4.00 6.62
C ILE A 57 14.77 3.38 5.40
N SER A 58 14.49 3.88 4.20
CA SER A 58 15.07 3.37 2.95
C SER A 58 16.57 3.59 2.90
N ASP A 59 17.07 4.75 3.35
CA ASP A 59 18.49 5.04 3.39
C ASP A 59 19.25 4.17 4.40
N VAL A 60 18.68 3.96 5.59
CA VAL A 60 19.26 3.04 6.59
C VAL A 60 19.38 1.64 6.01
N TRP A 61 18.32 1.15 5.37
CA TRP A 61 18.34 -0.17 4.73
C TRP A 61 19.34 -0.24 3.57
N SER A 62 19.40 0.81 2.76
CA SER A 62 20.35 0.94 1.65
C SER A 62 21.81 0.92 2.13
N ARG A 63 22.15 1.68 3.18
CA ARG A 63 23.49 1.68 3.78
C ARG A 63 23.83 0.35 4.44
N TYR A 64 22.86 -0.31 5.06
CA TYR A 64 23.05 -1.66 5.59
C TYR A 64 23.38 -2.67 4.47
N LYS A 65 22.68 -2.58 3.32
CA LYS A 65 22.98 -3.41 2.15
C LYS A 65 24.35 -3.07 1.52
N LEU A 66 24.74 -1.81 1.50
CA LEU A 66 26.05 -1.39 1.05
C LEU A 66 27.15 -2.02 1.89
N LEU A 67 27.02 -2.00 3.24
CA LEU A 67 27.96 -2.65 4.17
C LEU A 67 27.93 -4.19 4.08
N ASN A 68 26.88 -4.78 3.51
CA ASN A 68 26.80 -6.20 3.18
C ASN A 68 27.32 -6.53 1.77
N GLY A 69 28.01 -5.60 1.12
CA GLY A 69 28.72 -5.85 -0.13
C GLY A 69 27.88 -5.70 -1.40
N TYR A 70 26.68 -5.08 -1.34
CA TYR A 70 25.88 -4.80 -2.51
C TYR A 70 26.23 -3.46 -3.14
N TYR A 71 26.04 -3.36 -4.46
CA TYR A 71 25.82 -2.09 -5.12
C TYR A 71 24.34 -1.73 -4.99
N VAL A 72 24.03 -0.62 -4.36
CA VAL A 72 22.65 -0.23 -4.08
C VAL A 72 22.15 0.75 -5.14
N ILE A 73 21.05 0.40 -5.81
CA ILE A 73 20.29 1.31 -6.66
C ILE A 73 19.27 2.01 -5.76
N HIS A 74 19.48 3.30 -5.52
CA HIS A 74 18.63 4.12 -4.66
C HIS A 74 18.33 5.46 -5.35
N PRO A 75 17.42 5.47 -6.34
CA PRO A 75 17.09 6.65 -7.11
C PRO A 75 16.05 7.53 -6.42
N MET A 76 15.95 8.77 -6.91
CA MET A 76 14.90 9.70 -6.51
C MET A 76 14.41 10.49 -7.73
N GLY A 77 13.14 10.91 -7.71
CA GLY A 77 12.51 11.66 -8.79
C GLY A 77 11.23 12.36 -8.34
N TRP A 78 10.40 12.76 -9.32
CA TRP A 78 9.27 13.65 -9.08
C TRP A 78 8.02 13.15 -9.78
N ASP A 79 6.97 12.87 -9.00
CA ASP A 79 5.61 12.66 -9.51
C ASP A 79 4.93 14.03 -9.63
N ALA A 80 5.21 14.70 -10.74
CA ALA A 80 5.01 16.14 -10.87
C ALA A 80 3.77 16.53 -11.68
N PHE A 81 3.12 15.59 -12.36
CA PHE A 81 1.84 15.78 -13.02
C PHE A 81 0.64 15.56 -12.08
N GLY A 82 -0.54 15.91 -12.56
CA GLY A 82 -1.81 15.58 -11.94
C GLY A 82 -2.37 16.63 -10.99
N LEU A 83 -3.49 16.27 -10.37
CA LEU A 83 -4.30 17.15 -9.53
C LEU A 83 -3.56 17.83 -8.38
N PRO A 84 -2.64 17.17 -7.66
CA PRO A 84 -1.97 17.81 -6.54
C PRO A 84 -1.17 19.05 -6.95
N ALA A 85 -0.39 18.94 -8.00
CA ALA A 85 0.46 20.02 -8.52
C ALA A 85 -0.40 21.14 -9.15
N GLU A 86 -1.40 20.77 -9.95
CA GLU A 86 -2.29 21.73 -10.62
C GLU A 86 -3.14 22.52 -9.63
N ASN A 87 -3.76 21.87 -8.65
CA ASN A 87 -4.54 22.54 -7.60
C ASN A 87 -3.68 23.48 -6.75
N TYR A 88 -2.42 23.09 -6.47
CA TYR A 88 -1.49 23.97 -5.80
C TYR A 88 -1.17 25.22 -6.64
N ALA A 89 -0.92 25.06 -7.93
CA ALA A 89 -0.65 26.14 -8.86
C ALA A 89 -1.83 27.11 -8.99
N ILE A 90 -3.06 26.60 -9.12
CA ILE A 90 -4.31 27.41 -9.12
C ILE A 90 -4.40 28.24 -7.83
N LYS A 91 -4.18 27.61 -6.66
CA LYS A 91 -4.20 28.28 -5.36
C LYS A 91 -3.16 29.41 -5.27
N MET A 92 -2.00 29.21 -5.89
CA MET A 92 -0.90 30.20 -5.89
C MET A 92 -1.02 31.23 -7.02
N GLY A 93 -2.00 31.10 -7.94
CA GLY A 93 -2.18 32.00 -9.07
C GLY A 93 -1.01 31.96 -10.05
N THR A 94 -0.39 30.80 -10.26
CA THR A 94 0.78 30.63 -11.11
C THR A 94 0.61 29.44 -12.05
N HIS A 95 1.44 29.36 -13.11
CA HIS A 95 1.41 28.22 -14.00
C HIS A 95 1.96 26.96 -13.31
N PRO A 96 1.37 25.75 -13.53
CA PRO A 96 1.79 24.50 -12.85
C PRO A 96 3.28 24.19 -13.04
N ARG A 97 3.85 24.41 -14.22
CA ARG A 97 5.27 24.21 -14.49
C ARG A 97 6.13 25.03 -13.54
N ILE A 98 5.84 26.33 -13.42
CA ILE A 98 6.62 27.26 -12.58
C ILE A 98 6.58 26.86 -11.11
N SER A 99 5.38 26.58 -10.59
CA SER A 99 5.22 26.18 -9.19
C SER A 99 5.85 24.83 -8.90
N THR A 100 5.74 23.89 -9.83
CA THR A 100 6.31 22.53 -9.72
C THR A 100 7.84 22.58 -9.72
N GLU A 101 8.47 23.30 -10.63
CA GLU A 101 9.93 23.47 -10.68
C GLU A 101 10.48 24.13 -9.41
N ALA A 102 9.81 25.18 -8.91
CA ALA A 102 10.17 25.81 -7.66
C ALA A 102 10.07 24.88 -6.45
N ASN A 103 8.99 24.09 -6.39
CA ASN A 103 8.79 23.10 -5.34
C ASN A 103 9.84 21.98 -5.41
N ILE A 104 10.11 21.44 -6.60
CA ILE A 104 11.16 20.43 -6.83
C ILE A 104 12.49 20.91 -6.29
N LYS A 105 12.90 22.13 -6.65
CA LYS A 105 14.16 22.72 -6.18
C LYS A 105 14.27 22.75 -4.66
N ASN A 106 13.21 23.15 -3.96
CA ASN A 106 13.22 23.21 -2.51
C ASN A 106 13.16 21.82 -1.87
N ILE A 107 12.32 20.92 -2.39
CA ILE A 107 12.21 19.55 -1.88
C ILE A 107 13.52 18.79 -2.10
N LYS A 108 14.16 18.95 -3.26
CA LYS A 108 15.49 18.35 -3.53
C LYS A 108 16.54 18.83 -2.52
N ARG A 109 16.52 20.13 -2.18
CA ARG A 109 17.39 20.65 -1.12
C ARG A 109 17.13 19.96 0.20
N GLN A 110 15.87 19.82 0.61
CA GLN A 110 15.48 19.14 1.86
C GLN A 110 15.83 17.65 1.86
N ILE A 111 15.68 16.95 0.73
CA ILE A 111 16.10 15.55 0.60
C ILE A 111 17.62 15.44 0.72
N ASN A 112 18.37 16.37 0.16
CA ASN A 112 19.83 16.42 0.33
C ASN A 112 20.24 16.67 1.79
N GLU A 113 19.42 17.36 2.60
CA GLU A 113 19.65 17.49 4.04
C GLU A 113 19.55 16.16 4.80
N ILE A 114 18.76 15.20 4.33
CA ILE A 114 18.70 13.83 4.89
C ILE A 114 20.05 13.13 4.73
N SER A 115 20.82 13.53 3.74
CA SER A 115 22.10 12.91 3.34
C SER A 115 21.95 11.42 2.98
N ALA A 116 20.80 11.07 2.40
CA ALA A 116 20.56 9.72 1.86
C ALA A 116 21.47 9.47 0.65
N ILE A 117 21.83 8.21 0.42
CA ILE A 117 22.68 7.80 -0.70
C ILE A 117 21.92 7.72 -2.04
N TYR A 118 21.06 8.73 -2.31
CA TYR A 118 20.35 8.80 -3.58
C TYR A 118 21.32 9.05 -4.75
N ASP A 119 21.11 8.28 -5.81
CA ASP A 119 21.77 8.48 -7.09
C ASP A 119 20.98 9.48 -7.95
N TRP A 120 21.40 10.75 -7.91
CA TRP A 120 20.76 11.82 -8.66
C TRP A 120 21.00 11.76 -10.18
N ASP A 121 21.97 10.95 -10.65
CA ASP A 121 22.14 10.71 -12.09
C ASP A 121 20.99 9.87 -12.68
N MET A 122 20.27 9.16 -11.82
CA MET A 122 19.07 8.40 -12.17
C MET A 122 17.78 9.23 -12.02
N GLU A 123 17.86 10.52 -11.70
CA GLU A 123 16.67 11.37 -11.48
C GLU A 123 15.70 11.33 -12.67
N VAL A 124 14.39 11.22 -12.36
CA VAL A 124 13.31 11.33 -13.34
C VAL A 124 12.26 12.34 -12.88
N ASN A 125 11.56 12.93 -13.84
CA ASN A 125 10.44 13.83 -13.61
C ASN A 125 9.33 13.47 -14.58
N THR A 126 8.14 13.14 -14.03
CA THR A 126 7.01 12.72 -14.87
C THR A 126 6.51 13.80 -15.83
N THR A 127 6.84 15.08 -15.58
CA THR A 127 6.50 16.19 -16.49
C THR A 127 7.51 16.41 -17.62
N ASP A 128 8.59 15.64 -17.62
CA ASP A 128 9.60 15.73 -18.67
C ASP A 128 9.10 15.05 -19.95
N PRO A 129 9.09 15.74 -21.10
CA PRO A 129 8.68 15.12 -22.37
C PRO A 129 9.42 13.82 -22.70
N GLU A 130 10.71 13.72 -22.34
CA GLU A 130 11.50 12.49 -22.53
C GLU A 130 11.06 11.34 -21.62
N PHE A 131 10.43 11.65 -20.45
CA PHE A 131 9.84 10.66 -19.60
C PHE A 131 8.44 10.29 -20.08
N TYR A 132 7.50 11.24 -20.22
CA TYR A 132 6.11 10.93 -20.52
C TYR A 132 5.89 10.46 -21.97
N LYS A 133 6.85 10.65 -22.89
CA LYS A 133 6.89 9.95 -24.16
C LYS A 133 6.60 8.45 -23.98
N TRP A 134 7.19 7.85 -22.97
CA TRP A 134 7.07 6.41 -22.71
C TRP A 134 5.77 6.06 -22.01
N THR A 135 5.22 6.94 -21.18
CA THR A 135 3.85 6.78 -20.67
C THR A 135 2.84 6.76 -21.82
N GLN A 136 3.01 7.68 -22.77
CA GLN A 136 2.19 7.73 -23.97
C GLN A 136 2.39 6.49 -24.86
N TRP A 137 3.62 6.04 -25.02
CA TRP A 137 3.93 4.83 -25.76
C TRP A 137 3.23 3.59 -25.17
N ILE A 138 3.27 3.41 -23.84
CA ILE A 138 2.54 2.34 -23.15
C ILE A 138 1.04 2.43 -23.46
N SER A 139 0.47 3.63 -23.40
CA SER A 139 -0.95 3.87 -23.70
C SER A 139 -1.29 3.49 -25.13
N VAL A 140 -0.46 3.84 -26.13
CA VAL A 140 -0.62 3.42 -27.52
C VAL A 140 -0.56 1.90 -27.66
N LYS A 141 0.37 1.24 -26.96
CA LYS A 141 0.46 -0.23 -26.99
C LYS A 141 -0.77 -0.89 -26.38
N MET A 142 -1.29 -0.35 -25.27
CA MET A 142 -2.53 -0.82 -24.64
C MET A 142 -3.72 -0.63 -25.59
N PHE A 143 -3.81 0.51 -26.27
CA PHE A 143 -4.84 0.76 -27.27
C PHE A 143 -4.79 -0.25 -28.43
N LYS A 144 -3.62 -0.46 -29.01
CA LYS A 144 -3.40 -1.44 -30.10
C LYS A 144 -3.74 -2.88 -29.68
N LYS A 145 -3.65 -3.20 -28.39
CA LYS A 145 -4.03 -4.51 -27.82
C LYS A 145 -5.50 -4.60 -27.36
N GLY A 146 -6.30 -3.54 -27.55
CA GLY A 146 -7.70 -3.49 -27.13
C GLY A 146 -7.89 -3.41 -25.61
N LEU A 147 -6.86 -3.03 -24.89
CA LEU A 147 -6.91 -2.81 -23.43
C LEU A 147 -7.28 -1.37 -23.05
N ALA A 148 -7.05 -0.41 -23.94
CA ALA A 148 -7.53 0.94 -23.80
C ALA A 148 -8.71 1.15 -24.75
N TYR A 149 -9.84 1.63 -24.25
CA TYR A 149 -11.06 1.85 -25.01
C TYR A 149 -11.85 3.04 -24.47
N GLU A 150 -12.74 3.54 -25.26
CA GLU A 150 -13.59 4.68 -24.95
C GLU A 150 -15.02 4.24 -24.65
N LYS A 151 -15.64 4.83 -23.63
CA LYS A 151 -17.02 4.54 -23.25
C LYS A 151 -17.72 5.77 -22.70
N GLN A 152 -18.95 5.98 -23.11
CA GLN A 152 -19.88 6.93 -22.49
C GLN A 152 -20.54 6.24 -21.29
N MET A 153 -20.34 6.77 -20.09
CA MET A 153 -20.85 6.15 -18.87
C MET A 153 -20.94 7.13 -17.69
N PRO A 154 -21.80 6.86 -16.70
CA PRO A 154 -21.77 7.57 -15.45
C PRO A 154 -20.48 7.24 -14.69
N ILE A 155 -19.67 8.24 -14.40
CA ILE A 155 -18.45 8.11 -13.61
C ILE A 155 -18.56 8.88 -12.31
N ASN A 156 -17.67 8.55 -11.37
CA ASN A 156 -17.48 9.36 -10.18
C ASN A 156 -16.95 10.73 -10.59
N TRP A 157 -17.60 11.78 -10.14
CA TRP A 157 -17.27 13.16 -10.44
C TRP A 157 -17.00 13.94 -9.17
N CYS A 158 -15.85 14.59 -9.08
CA CYS A 158 -15.56 15.52 -8.01
C CYS A 158 -15.95 16.94 -8.42
N PRO A 159 -16.99 17.55 -7.82
CA PRO A 159 -17.42 18.90 -8.19
C PRO A 159 -16.42 19.99 -7.79
N SER A 160 -15.61 19.74 -6.78
CA SER A 160 -14.55 20.65 -6.32
C SER A 160 -13.32 20.60 -7.24
N CYS A 161 -12.82 19.38 -7.54
CA CYS A 161 -11.72 19.22 -8.49
C CYS A 161 -12.15 19.35 -9.95
N LYS A 162 -13.45 19.35 -10.23
CA LYS A 162 -14.05 19.45 -11.57
C LYS A 162 -13.50 18.41 -12.56
N THR A 163 -13.41 17.17 -12.13
CA THR A 163 -12.86 16.06 -12.92
C THR A 163 -13.49 14.72 -12.55
N GLY A 164 -13.43 13.77 -13.49
CA GLY A 164 -13.75 12.37 -13.23
C GLY A 164 -12.72 11.69 -12.34
N LEU A 165 -13.19 10.74 -11.55
CA LEU A 165 -12.37 9.94 -10.62
C LEU A 165 -12.53 8.46 -10.94
N ALA A 166 -11.46 7.69 -10.79
CA ALA A 166 -11.54 6.25 -10.72
C ALA A 166 -12.22 5.80 -9.40
N ASN A 167 -12.69 4.56 -9.34
CA ASN A 167 -13.34 4.05 -8.13
C ASN A 167 -12.39 4.04 -6.94
N GLU A 168 -11.14 3.75 -7.20
CA GLU A 168 -10.04 3.70 -6.23
C GLU A 168 -9.72 5.08 -5.60
N GLU A 169 -10.08 6.16 -6.28
CA GLU A 169 -9.88 7.55 -5.82
C GLU A 169 -11.06 8.09 -4.98
N VAL A 170 -12.04 7.22 -4.70
CA VAL A 170 -13.20 7.57 -3.87
C VAL A 170 -13.15 6.80 -2.56
N VAL A 171 -13.02 7.52 -1.46
CA VAL A 171 -12.94 6.94 -0.10
C VAL A 171 -14.14 7.41 0.71
N ASN A 172 -14.99 6.48 1.14
CA ASN A 172 -16.21 6.79 1.88
C ASN A 172 -17.09 7.88 1.21
N GLY A 173 -17.22 7.79 -0.13
CA GLY A 173 -18.01 8.73 -0.93
C GLY A 173 -17.40 10.10 -1.16
N LYS A 174 -16.17 10.28 -0.72
CA LYS A 174 -15.45 11.54 -0.84
C LYS A 174 -14.25 11.40 -1.78
N CYS A 175 -13.93 12.49 -2.46
CA CYS A 175 -12.70 12.58 -3.24
C CYS A 175 -11.48 12.45 -2.32
N GLU A 176 -10.63 11.47 -2.59
CA GLU A 176 -9.39 11.21 -1.82
C GLU A 176 -8.51 12.47 -1.72
N ARG A 177 -8.52 13.32 -2.77
CA ARG A 177 -7.65 14.50 -2.86
C ARG A 177 -8.16 15.72 -2.10
N CYS A 178 -9.44 16.09 -2.26
CA CYS A 178 -9.97 17.33 -1.70
C CYS A 178 -11.02 17.14 -0.60
N GLY A 179 -11.47 15.90 -0.38
CA GLY A 179 -12.47 15.57 0.63
C GLY A 179 -13.91 15.99 0.30
N ALA A 180 -14.15 16.53 -0.91
CA ALA A 180 -15.50 16.89 -1.35
C ALA A 180 -16.34 15.63 -1.62
N ASP A 181 -17.65 15.73 -1.43
CA ASP A 181 -18.58 14.66 -1.77
C ASP A 181 -18.59 14.43 -3.29
N VAL A 182 -18.51 13.15 -3.65
CA VAL A 182 -18.46 12.72 -5.06
C VAL A 182 -19.86 12.50 -5.58
N THR A 183 -20.11 12.97 -6.79
CA THR A 183 -21.40 12.80 -7.50
C THR A 183 -21.20 11.88 -8.72
N LYS A 184 -22.28 11.57 -9.44
CA LYS A 184 -22.19 10.89 -10.74
C LYS A 184 -22.38 11.89 -11.87
N LYS A 185 -21.59 11.74 -12.94
CA LYS A 185 -21.70 12.52 -14.17
C LYS A 185 -21.50 11.60 -15.37
N ASN A 186 -22.38 11.70 -16.34
CA ASN A 186 -22.29 10.91 -17.57
C ASN A 186 -21.32 11.61 -18.54
N LEU A 187 -20.15 11.00 -18.75
CA LEU A 187 -19.08 11.54 -19.58
C LEU A 187 -18.47 10.45 -20.46
N ARG A 188 -17.94 10.88 -21.60
CA ARG A 188 -17.06 10.06 -22.42
C ARG A 188 -15.72 9.89 -21.73
N GLN A 189 -15.30 8.67 -21.50
CA GLN A 189 -14.10 8.33 -20.75
C GLN A 189 -13.24 7.31 -21.48
N TRP A 190 -11.94 7.50 -21.40
CA TRP A 190 -10.97 6.43 -21.66
C TRP A 190 -10.90 5.49 -20.47
N MET A 191 -10.93 4.21 -20.77
CA MET A 191 -10.90 3.13 -19.82
C MET A 191 -9.71 2.22 -20.09
N LEU A 192 -9.01 1.78 -19.05
CA LEU A 192 -8.04 0.68 -19.15
C LEU A 192 -8.63 -0.60 -18.59
N LYS A 193 -8.54 -1.67 -19.39
CA LYS A 193 -9.16 -2.97 -19.11
C LYS A 193 -8.33 -3.78 -18.10
N ILE A 194 -8.16 -3.23 -16.89
CA ILE A 194 -7.45 -3.90 -15.79
C ILE A 194 -8.14 -5.21 -15.39
N THR A 195 -9.45 -5.33 -15.63
CA THR A 195 -10.22 -6.56 -15.37
C THR A 195 -9.72 -7.75 -16.17
N ALA A 196 -9.12 -7.53 -17.34
CA ALA A 196 -8.48 -8.58 -18.13
C ALA A 196 -7.30 -9.26 -17.39
N TYR A 197 -6.75 -8.61 -16.39
CA TYR A 197 -5.65 -9.10 -15.56
C TYR A 197 -6.09 -9.53 -14.16
N ALA A 198 -7.38 -9.49 -13.84
CA ALA A 198 -7.89 -9.73 -12.49
C ALA A 198 -7.44 -11.06 -11.89
N ASP A 199 -7.49 -12.14 -12.67
CA ASP A 199 -7.04 -13.46 -12.21
C ASP A 199 -5.55 -13.50 -11.91
N ARG A 200 -4.72 -12.96 -12.79
CA ARG A 200 -3.27 -12.92 -12.59
C ARG A 200 -2.89 -12.01 -11.42
N LEU A 201 -3.54 -10.85 -11.31
CA LEU A 201 -3.34 -9.93 -10.19
C LEU A 201 -3.69 -10.58 -8.85
N LEU A 202 -4.72 -11.42 -8.82
CA LEU A 202 -5.11 -12.15 -7.61
C LEU A 202 -4.17 -13.32 -7.31
N ALA A 203 -3.95 -14.20 -8.29
CA ALA A 203 -3.14 -15.42 -8.12
C ALA A 203 -1.68 -15.11 -7.75
N ASP A 204 -1.12 -14.07 -8.34
CA ASP A 204 0.30 -13.72 -8.13
C ASP A 204 0.57 -13.00 -6.81
N LEU A 205 -0.45 -12.67 -6.00
CA LEU A 205 -0.26 -12.15 -4.64
C LEU A 205 0.57 -13.10 -3.76
N ASP A 206 0.45 -14.40 -3.99
CA ASP A 206 1.20 -15.41 -3.23
C ASP A 206 2.71 -15.40 -3.53
N LYS A 207 3.12 -14.84 -4.66
CA LYS A 207 4.54 -14.69 -5.04
C LYS A 207 5.24 -13.54 -4.29
N LEU A 208 4.48 -12.63 -3.68
CA LEU A 208 4.96 -11.37 -3.14
C LEU A 208 5.31 -11.47 -1.65
N ASP A 209 6.51 -11.02 -1.27
CA ASP A 209 6.89 -10.79 0.14
C ASP A 209 6.36 -9.42 0.60
N TRP A 210 5.03 -9.29 0.58
CA TRP A 210 4.30 -8.10 0.96
C TRP A 210 3.53 -8.29 2.26
N PRO A 211 3.25 -7.21 3.00
CA PRO A 211 2.40 -7.30 4.20
C PRO A 211 1.05 -7.94 3.89
N GLU A 212 0.64 -8.90 4.70
CA GLU A 212 -0.63 -9.63 4.53
C GLU A 212 -1.85 -8.69 4.45
N LYS A 213 -1.79 -7.58 5.18
CA LYS A 213 -2.82 -6.53 5.11
C LYS A 213 -2.99 -5.99 3.69
N VAL A 214 -1.89 -5.71 2.99
CA VAL A 214 -1.93 -5.18 1.61
C VAL A 214 -2.42 -6.24 0.63
N LYS A 215 -1.93 -7.48 0.75
CA LYS A 215 -2.41 -8.60 -0.08
C LYS A 215 -3.92 -8.81 0.09
N LYS A 216 -4.40 -8.78 1.33
CA LYS A 216 -5.82 -8.88 1.63
C LYS A 216 -6.63 -7.71 1.04
N MET A 217 -6.14 -6.48 1.17
CA MET A 217 -6.80 -5.30 0.58
C MET A 217 -6.94 -5.45 -0.94
N GLN A 218 -5.89 -5.88 -1.65
CA GLN A 218 -5.95 -6.10 -3.09
C GLN A 218 -6.88 -7.27 -3.45
N ALA A 219 -6.82 -8.39 -2.73
CA ALA A 219 -7.71 -9.53 -2.96
C ALA A 219 -9.20 -9.16 -2.79
N GLU A 220 -9.53 -8.41 -1.74
CA GLU A 220 -10.90 -7.93 -1.48
C GLU A 220 -11.36 -6.89 -2.50
N TRP A 221 -10.44 -6.05 -3.00
CA TRP A 221 -10.71 -5.07 -4.06
C TRP A 221 -10.98 -5.75 -5.40
N ILE A 222 -10.17 -6.74 -5.77
CA ILE A 222 -10.38 -7.58 -6.95
C ILE A 222 -11.70 -8.36 -6.79
N GLY A 223 -11.95 -8.89 -5.59
CA GLY A 223 -13.21 -9.46 -5.16
C GLY A 223 -13.74 -10.54 -6.11
N LYS A 224 -12.88 -11.51 -6.43
CA LYS A 224 -13.28 -12.66 -7.24
C LYS A 224 -14.35 -13.47 -6.52
N SER A 225 -15.42 -13.75 -7.20
CA SER A 225 -16.53 -14.58 -6.69
C SER A 225 -16.95 -15.62 -7.72
N HIS A 226 -17.27 -16.79 -7.24
CA HIS A 226 -17.82 -17.89 -8.05
C HIS A 226 -19.31 -18.00 -7.77
N GLY A 227 -20.09 -18.21 -8.81
CA GLY A 227 -21.53 -18.33 -8.70
C GLY A 227 -22.16 -18.74 -10.00
N ALA A 228 -23.39 -18.31 -10.20
CA ALA A 228 -24.13 -18.55 -11.43
C ALA A 228 -24.87 -17.28 -11.90
N GLU A 229 -24.94 -17.11 -13.20
CA GLU A 229 -25.99 -16.31 -13.82
C GLU A 229 -27.21 -17.20 -13.97
N VAL A 230 -28.38 -16.68 -13.62
CA VAL A 230 -29.66 -17.38 -13.70
C VAL A 230 -30.65 -16.52 -14.46
N ASN A 231 -31.34 -17.12 -15.43
CA ASN A 231 -32.25 -16.43 -16.33
C ASN A 231 -33.70 -16.61 -15.87
N PHE A 232 -34.36 -15.52 -15.55
CA PHE A 232 -35.76 -15.46 -15.14
C PHE A 232 -36.60 -14.89 -16.28
N LYS A 233 -37.55 -15.63 -16.79
CA LYS A 233 -38.51 -15.13 -17.78
C LYS A 233 -39.50 -14.18 -17.12
N VAL A 234 -39.84 -13.08 -17.79
CA VAL A 234 -40.90 -12.20 -17.33
C VAL A 234 -42.25 -12.79 -17.68
N ASP A 235 -43.14 -12.88 -16.68
CA ASP A 235 -44.46 -13.51 -16.87
C ASP A 235 -45.29 -12.77 -17.90
N GLY A 236 -45.79 -13.50 -18.92
CA GLY A 236 -46.60 -12.93 -20.01
C GLY A 236 -45.84 -12.11 -21.04
N ARG A 237 -44.50 -12.10 -21.03
CA ARG A 237 -43.64 -11.38 -21.97
C ARG A 237 -42.51 -12.30 -22.50
N ASP A 238 -41.90 -11.86 -23.60
CA ASP A 238 -40.70 -12.52 -24.16
C ASP A 238 -39.39 -12.07 -23.48
N ASP A 239 -39.45 -11.09 -22.58
CA ASP A 239 -38.30 -10.56 -21.89
C ASP A 239 -37.72 -11.57 -20.88
N GLU A 240 -36.41 -11.55 -20.73
CA GLU A 240 -35.69 -12.35 -19.76
C GLU A 240 -34.76 -11.46 -18.91
N ILE A 241 -34.76 -11.69 -17.61
CA ILE A 241 -33.88 -10.97 -16.68
C ILE A 241 -32.83 -11.95 -16.17
N THR A 242 -31.59 -11.63 -16.43
CA THR A 242 -30.45 -12.38 -15.91
C THR A 242 -29.99 -11.82 -14.58
N VAL A 243 -29.88 -12.66 -13.55
CA VAL A 243 -29.32 -12.30 -12.24
C VAL A 243 -28.03 -13.05 -12.00
N TYR A 244 -27.07 -12.43 -11.30
CA TYR A 244 -25.90 -13.09 -10.79
C TYR A 244 -26.01 -13.37 -9.30
N THR A 245 -25.74 -14.60 -8.88
CA THR A 245 -25.76 -14.97 -7.46
C THR A 245 -24.52 -15.78 -7.07
N THR A 246 -23.98 -15.51 -5.88
CA THR A 246 -22.95 -16.31 -5.22
C THR A 246 -23.54 -17.41 -4.34
N ARG A 247 -24.91 -17.44 -4.24
CA ARG A 247 -25.65 -18.41 -3.48
C ARG A 247 -26.69 -19.13 -4.37
N PRO A 248 -26.24 -19.81 -5.43
CA PRO A 248 -27.15 -20.54 -6.31
C PRO A 248 -27.88 -21.69 -5.60
N ASP A 249 -27.34 -22.19 -4.50
CA ASP A 249 -27.96 -23.17 -3.59
C ASP A 249 -29.30 -22.69 -3.04
N THR A 250 -29.49 -21.38 -2.87
CA THR A 250 -30.71 -20.80 -2.29
C THR A 250 -31.80 -20.44 -3.32
N LEU A 251 -31.63 -20.77 -4.59
CA LEU A 251 -32.54 -20.37 -5.68
C LEU A 251 -34.01 -20.71 -5.45
N HIS A 252 -34.33 -21.83 -4.77
CA HIS A 252 -35.68 -22.19 -4.41
C HIS A 252 -36.34 -21.24 -3.42
N GLY A 253 -35.55 -20.51 -2.63
CA GLY A 253 -36.01 -19.55 -1.64
C GLY A 253 -36.14 -18.12 -2.18
N ALA A 254 -35.92 -17.91 -3.48
CA ALA A 254 -36.13 -16.60 -4.08
C ALA A 254 -37.63 -16.28 -4.15
N THR A 255 -38.06 -15.26 -3.41
CA THR A 255 -39.47 -14.86 -3.31
C THR A 255 -39.78 -13.53 -3.98
N PHE A 256 -38.77 -12.76 -4.33
CA PHE A 256 -38.90 -11.55 -5.14
C PHE A 256 -37.61 -11.26 -5.90
N MET A 257 -37.68 -10.31 -6.83
CA MET A 257 -36.58 -9.83 -7.63
C MET A 257 -36.48 -8.33 -7.51
N VAL A 258 -35.27 -7.78 -7.48
CA VAL A 258 -35.04 -6.33 -7.45
C VAL A 258 -34.11 -5.95 -8.60
N LEU A 259 -34.51 -4.92 -9.35
CA LEU A 259 -33.74 -4.29 -10.37
C LEU A 259 -33.25 -2.91 -9.90
N ALA A 260 -32.09 -2.50 -10.40
CA ALA A 260 -31.65 -1.12 -10.26
C ALA A 260 -32.62 -0.17 -10.99
N PRO A 261 -32.88 1.02 -10.45
CA PRO A 261 -33.73 2.02 -11.12
C PRO A 261 -33.25 2.40 -12.54
N GLU A 262 -31.97 2.25 -12.81
CA GLU A 262 -31.31 2.50 -14.10
C GLU A 262 -31.32 1.31 -15.07
N HIS A 263 -31.85 0.16 -14.66
CA HIS A 263 -31.92 -1.03 -15.50
C HIS A 263 -32.74 -0.76 -16.76
N GLU A 264 -32.31 -1.28 -17.91
CA GLU A 264 -32.93 -1.05 -19.21
C GLU A 264 -34.44 -1.39 -19.25
N LEU A 265 -34.85 -2.45 -18.56
CA LEU A 265 -36.23 -2.89 -18.44
C LEU A 265 -37.05 -2.15 -17.38
N ALA A 266 -36.42 -1.32 -16.53
CA ALA A 266 -37.10 -0.74 -15.35
C ALA A 266 -38.42 0.00 -15.68
N LYS A 267 -38.41 0.79 -16.74
CA LYS A 267 -39.60 1.51 -17.20
C LYS A 267 -40.62 0.60 -17.89
N ASP A 268 -40.15 -0.33 -18.69
CA ASP A 268 -40.96 -1.20 -19.53
C ASP A 268 -41.69 -2.29 -18.73
N LEU A 269 -41.20 -2.59 -17.54
CA LEU A 269 -41.85 -3.52 -16.59
C LEU A 269 -43.01 -2.89 -15.81
N ALA A 270 -43.16 -1.57 -15.85
CA ALA A 270 -44.27 -0.89 -15.19
C ALA A 270 -45.59 -1.17 -15.90
N THR A 271 -46.60 -1.62 -15.17
CA THR A 271 -47.99 -1.71 -15.67
C THR A 271 -48.62 -0.31 -15.72
N ASP A 272 -49.77 -0.18 -16.37
CA ASP A 272 -50.47 1.12 -16.42
C ASP A 272 -50.80 1.63 -15.00
N GLU A 273 -51.04 0.73 -14.05
CA GLU A 273 -51.40 1.05 -12.67
C GLU A 273 -50.17 1.53 -11.85
N THR A 274 -48.97 1.06 -12.17
CA THR A 274 -47.74 1.35 -11.41
C THR A 274 -46.82 2.35 -12.07
N ARG A 275 -47.10 2.74 -13.31
CA ARG A 275 -46.23 3.57 -14.17
C ARG A 275 -45.77 4.87 -13.49
N GLU A 276 -46.75 5.62 -12.96
CA GLU A 276 -46.47 6.90 -12.32
C GLU A 276 -45.55 6.74 -11.10
N ALA A 277 -45.83 5.73 -10.27
CA ALA A 277 -45.00 5.44 -9.08
C ALA A 277 -43.58 4.97 -9.45
N VAL A 278 -43.46 4.17 -10.50
CA VAL A 278 -42.18 3.69 -11.02
C VAL A 278 -41.33 4.82 -11.58
N GLU A 279 -41.93 5.68 -12.40
CA GLU A 279 -41.22 6.83 -12.99
C GLU A 279 -40.78 7.84 -11.92
N GLU A 280 -41.62 8.12 -10.94
CA GLU A 280 -41.25 8.97 -9.79
C GLU A 280 -40.12 8.33 -8.98
N TYR A 281 -40.16 7.02 -8.70
CA TYR A 281 -39.09 6.33 -7.98
C TYR A 281 -37.78 6.40 -8.74
N ILE A 282 -37.79 6.15 -10.05
CA ILE A 282 -36.60 6.27 -10.90
C ILE A 282 -36.01 7.67 -10.81
N TYR A 283 -36.85 8.69 -10.87
CA TYR A 283 -36.44 10.09 -10.77
C TYR A 283 -35.82 10.38 -9.42
N GLN A 284 -36.45 10.02 -8.30
CA GLN A 284 -35.94 10.23 -6.95
C GLN A 284 -34.63 9.48 -6.72
N ALA A 285 -34.52 8.24 -7.19
CA ALA A 285 -33.26 7.47 -7.11
C ALA A 285 -32.13 8.12 -7.92
N SER A 286 -32.44 8.78 -9.05
CA SER A 286 -31.42 9.47 -9.86
C SER A 286 -30.82 10.69 -9.17
N LEU A 287 -31.50 11.25 -8.17
CA LEU A 287 -31.00 12.38 -7.37
C LEU A 287 -30.03 11.95 -6.26
N LYS A 288 -30.02 10.66 -5.90
CA LYS A 288 -29.14 10.11 -4.86
C LYS A 288 -27.78 9.69 -5.42
N SER A 289 -26.72 9.97 -4.68
CA SER A 289 -25.41 9.39 -5.00
C SER A 289 -25.37 7.89 -4.69
N SER A 290 -24.48 7.14 -5.34
CA SER A 290 -24.29 5.71 -5.03
C SER A 290 -23.88 5.46 -3.56
N VAL A 291 -23.26 6.45 -2.93
CA VAL A 291 -22.85 6.39 -1.52
C VAL A 291 -24.05 6.58 -0.61
N ASP A 292 -24.91 7.56 -0.91
CA ASP A 292 -26.12 7.75 -0.13
C ASP A 292 -27.00 6.51 -0.18
N ARG A 293 -27.11 5.88 -1.36
CA ARG A 293 -27.84 4.62 -1.56
C ARG A 293 -27.27 3.46 -0.72
N MET A 294 -25.93 3.37 -0.62
CA MET A 294 -25.27 2.32 0.19
C MET A 294 -25.34 2.58 1.70
N GLN A 295 -25.39 3.84 2.12
CA GLN A 295 -25.43 4.24 3.52
C GLN A 295 -26.85 4.36 4.08
N ASP A 296 -27.87 4.43 3.21
CA ASP A 296 -29.25 4.57 3.61
C ASP A 296 -29.70 3.32 4.36
N LYS A 297 -30.01 3.48 5.65
CA LYS A 297 -30.46 2.38 6.49
C LYS A 297 -31.89 1.96 6.19
N GLU A 298 -32.68 2.86 5.63
CA GLU A 298 -34.07 2.57 5.29
C GLU A 298 -34.18 2.01 3.87
N LYS A 299 -34.62 0.76 3.74
CA LYS A 299 -34.86 0.14 2.45
C LYS A 299 -36.09 0.75 1.78
N THR A 300 -35.91 1.31 0.60
CA THR A 300 -37.00 1.87 -0.24
C THR A 300 -37.16 0.99 -1.48
N GLY A 301 -38.34 1.01 -2.06
CA GLY A 301 -38.59 0.27 -3.29
C GLY A 301 -40.01 0.54 -3.81
N VAL A 302 -40.20 0.25 -5.11
CA VAL A 302 -41.51 0.33 -5.79
C VAL A 302 -41.76 -0.96 -6.55
N PHE A 303 -42.95 -1.51 -6.42
CA PHE A 303 -43.40 -2.66 -7.20
C PHE A 303 -43.68 -2.24 -8.64
N THR A 304 -43.15 -2.97 -9.62
CA THR A 304 -43.34 -2.66 -11.03
C THR A 304 -44.71 -3.06 -11.58
N GLY A 305 -45.45 -3.92 -10.89
CA GLY A 305 -46.66 -4.55 -11.37
C GLY A 305 -46.40 -5.85 -12.16
N SER A 306 -45.17 -6.14 -12.49
CA SER A 306 -44.77 -7.31 -13.27
C SER A 306 -44.14 -8.40 -12.37
N TYR A 307 -44.17 -9.64 -12.86
CA TYR A 307 -43.60 -10.82 -12.17
C TYR A 307 -42.57 -11.50 -13.06
N ALA A 308 -41.59 -12.12 -12.43
CA ALA A 308 -40.67 -13.05 -13.09
C ALA A 308 -41.01 -14.49 -12.67
N ILE A 309 -40.64 -15.44 -13.51
CA ILE A 309 -40.81 -16.88 -13.23
C ILE A 309 -39.47 -17.44 -12.73
N ASN A 310 -39.46 -17.95 -11.51
CA ASN A 310 -38.29 -18.63 -10.99
C ASN A 310 -38.05 -19.92 -11.78
N PRO A 311 -36.90 -20.05 -12.47
CA PRO A 311 -36.69 -21.16 -13.42
C PRO A 311 -36.53 -22.52 -12.76
N ILE A 312 -36.21 -22.58 -11.43
CA ILE A 312 -35.98 -23.86 -10.72
C ILE A 312 -37.28 -24.49 -10.24
N ASN A 313 -38.30 -23.69 -9.88
CA ASN A 313 -39.54 -24.19 -9.29
C ASN A 313 -40.85 -23.67 -9.93
N GLY A 314 -40.72 -22.78 -10.92
CA GLY A 314 -41.86 -22.21 -11.64
C GLY A 314 -42.66 -21.15 -10.84
N ALA A 315 -42.19 -20.74 -9.68
CA ALA A 315 -42.89 -19.76 -8.84
C ALA A 315 -42.85 -18.37 -9.48
N LYS A 316 -43.96 -17.65 -9.41
CA LYS A 316 -44.05 -16.23 -9.77
C LYS A 316 -43.51 -15.37 -8.64
N VAL A 317 -42.48 -14.56 -8.93
CA VAL A 317 -41.82 -13.65 -8.02
C VAL A 317 -42.07 -12.20 -8.45
N PRO A 318 -42.52 -11.28 -7.59
CA PRO A 318 -42.77 -9.89 -7.97
C PRO A 318 -41.44 -9.19 -8.27
N ILE A 319 -41.45 -8.33 -9.28
CA ILE A 319 -40.31 -7.52 -9.69
C ILE A 319 -40.44 -6.12 -9.06
N TRP A 320 -39.45 -5.74 -8.28
CA TRP A 320 -39.33 -4.46 -7.62
C TRP A 320 -38.19 -3.62 -8.20
N LEU A 321 -38.26 -2.32 -8.11
CA LEU A 321 -37.11 -1.43 -8.24
C LEU A 321 -36.68 -0.99 -6.85
N SER A 322 -35.38 -0.98 -6.60
CA SER A 322 -34.85 -0.42 -5.38
C SER A 322 -33.47 0.19 -5.60
N ASP A 323 -33.19 1.27 -4.90
CA ASP A 323 -31.98 2.04 -4.99
C ASP A 323 -30.75 1.40 -4.32
N TYR A 324 -30.95 0.30 -3.54
CA TYR A 324 -29.83 -0.47 -2.99
C TYR A 324 -29.19 -1.42 -4.03
N VAL A 325 -29.83 -1.65 -5.18
CA VAL A 325 -29.25 -2.37 -6.32
C VAL A 325 -28.62 -1.36 -7.28
N LEU A 326 -27.38 -1.60 -7.66
CA LEU A 326 -26.63 -0.73 -8.55
C LEU A 326 -26.56 -1.32 -9.97
N ALA A 327 -26.85 -0.52 -10.99
CA ALA A 327 -26.83 -0.99 -12.37
C ALA A 327 -25.44 -1.37 -12.89
N ASP A 328 -24.39 -0.84 -12.27
CA ASP A 328 -22.99 -1.11 -12.60
C ASP A 328 -22.38 -2.29 -11.83
N TYR A 329 -23.18 -3.00 -11.02
CA TYR A 329 -22.75 -4.19 -10.30
C TYR A 329 -23.51 -5.44 -10.79
N GLY A 330 -22.77 -6.43 -11.28
CA GLY A 330 -23.36 -7.65 -11.85
C GLY A 330 -24.19 -7.35 -13.10
N THR A 331 -25.44 -7.79 -13.10
CA THR A 331 -26.42 -7.60 -14.19
C THR A 331 -27.36 -6.40 -13.94
N GLY A 332 -27.22 -5.68 -12.81
CA GLY A 332 -28.19 -4.65 -12.40
C GLY A 332 -29.51 -5.22 -11.89
N ALA A 333 -29.59 -6.54 -11.70
CA ALA A 333 -30.73 -7.27 -11.17
C ALA A 333 -30.27 -8.33 -10.17
N ILE A 334 -31.03 -8.54 -9.12
CA ILE A 334 -30.75 -9.57 -8.11
C ILE A 334 -32.01 -10.42 -7.83
N MET A 335 -31.84 -11.69 -7.61
CA MET A 335 -32.82 -12.51 -6.94
C MET A 335 -32.70 -12.29 -5.43
N CYS A 336 -33.80 -12.21 -4.74
CA CYS A 336 -33.82 -11.95 -3.30
C CYS A 336 -34.32 -13.17 -2.54
N VAL A 337 -33.53 -13.54 -1.51
CA VAL A 337 -33.80 -14.72 -0.69
C VAL A 337 -33.85 -14.30 0.78
N PRO A 338 -35.01 -13.79 1.22
CA PRO A 338 -35.13 -13.11 2.51
C PRO A 338 -34.85 -14.02 3.71
N ALA A 339 -35.01 -15.31 3.58
CA ALA A 339 -34.65 -16.23 4.67
C ALA A 339 -33.14 -16.34 4.92
N HIS A 340 -32.26 -15.91 3.97
CA HIS A 340 -30.81 -16.13 3.98
C HIS A 340 -29.97 -14.90 3.66
N ASP A 341 -30.56 -13.70 3.58
CA ASP A 341 -29.88 -12.40 3.44
C ASP A 341 -30.59 -11.36 4.29
N ASP A 342 -29.86 -10.67 5.15
CA ASP A 342 -30.43 -9.69 6.09
C ASP A 342 -31.12 -8.52 5.38
N ARG A 343 -30.57 -8.06 4.25
CA ARG A 343 -31.12 -6.94 3.46
C ARG A 343 -32.44 -7.34 2.82
N ASP A 344 -32.48 -8.53 2.27
CA ASP A 344 -33.68 -9.08 1.64
C ASP A 344 -34.74 -9.37 2.70
N PHE A 345 -34.33 -9.81 3.90
CA PHE A 345 -35.21 -10.03 5.03
C PHE A 345 -35.92 -8.73 5.50
N GLU A 346 -35.13 -7.66 5.68
CA GLU A 346 -35.66 -6.34 6.06
C GLU A 346 -36.65 -5.82 5.01
N PHE A 347 -36.28 -5.96 3.69
CA PHE A 347 -37.14 -5.57 2.59
C PHE A 347 -38.45 -6.38 2.56
N ALA A 348 -38.38 -7.70 2.68
CA ALA A 348 -39.52 -8.58 2.66
C ALA A 348 -40.46 -8.30 3.84
N LYS A 349 -39.95 -8.04 5.03
CA LYS A 349 -40.75 -7.61 6.19
C LYS A 349 -41.45 -6.27 5.96
N LYS A 350 -40.75 -5.30 5.36
CA LYS A 350 -41.30 -3.97 5.10
C LYS A 350 -42.47 -4.00 4.09
N PHE A 351 -42.34 -4.83 3.07
CA PHE A 351 -43.29 -4.89 1.95
C PHE A 351 -44.22 -6.12 1.99
N ASP A 352 -44.25 -6.83 3.09
CA ASP A 352 -45.09 -8.01 3.32
C ASP A 352 -44.91 -9.11 2.26
N ILE A 353 -43.65 -9.37 1.87
CA ILE A 353 -43.29 -10.39 0.89
C ILE A 353 -43.03 -11.73 1.64
N PRO A 354 -43.45 -12.87 1.07
CA PRO A 354 -43.22 -14.19 1.68
C PRO A 354 -41.73 -14.47 1.93
N ILE A 355 -41.44 -15.11 3.07
CA ILE A 355 -40.11 -15.57 3.45
C ILE A 355 -40.13 -17.08 3.45
N ILE A 356 -39.30 -17.71 2.59
CA ILE A 356 -39.20 -19.18 2.48
C ILE A 356 -37.81 -19.63 2.90
N GLN A 357 -37.72 -20.33 4.02
CA GLN A 357 -36.47 -20.90 4.49
C GLN A 357 -36.08 -22.12 3.64
N VAL A 358 -34.88 -22.14 3.09
CA VAL A 358 -34.36 -23.24 2.26
C VAL A 358 -33.09 -23.88 2.85
N ILE A 359 -32.52 -23.30 3.91
CA ILE A 359 -31.41 -23.87 4.66
C ILE A 359 -31.76 -23.86 6.13
N ALA A 360 -31.62 -24.98 6.79
CA ALA A 360 -31.87 -25.12 8.22
C ALA A 360 -30.70 -25.83 8.91
N LYS A 361 -30.35 -25.41 10.13
CA LYS A 361 -29.22 -25.95 10.87
C LYS A 361 -29.28 -27.49 11.06
N ASP A 362 -30.45 -27.99 11.35
CA ASP A 362 -30.70 -29.42 11.62
C ASP A 362 -31.80 -30.01 10.73
N GLY A 363 -32.08 -29.39 9.60
CA GLY A 363 -33.09 -29.81 8.63
C GLY A 363 -34.53 -29.50 9.08
N LYS A 364 -34.72 -28.67 10.10
CA LYS A 364 -36.05 -28.25 10.59
C LYS A 364 -36.28 -26.76 10.31
N GLU A 365 -37.45 -26.46 9.78
CA GLU A 365 -37.87 -25.11 9.48
C GLU A 365 -38.12 -24.30 10.77
N ILE A 366 -37.82 -23.02 10.77
CA ILE A 366 -38.11 -22.09 11.87
C ILE A 366 -39.51 -21.52 11.62
N GLU A 367 -40.47 -21.85 12.51
CA GLU A 367 -41.89 -21.47 12.33
C GLU A 367 -42.15 -19.97 12.26
N ASN A 368 -41.36 -19.11 12.95
CA ASN A 368 -41.48 -17.66 12.91
C ASN A 368 -40.05 -17.07 12.86
N MET A 369 -39.54 -16.74 11.67
CA MET A 369 -38.23 -16.12 11.53
C MET A 369 -38.31 -14.64 11.94
N GLU A 370 -37.50 -14.26 12.93
CA GLU A 370 -37.35 -12.88 13.38
C GLU A 370 -36.13 -12.21 12.70
N GLU A 371 -35.21 -13.03 12.24
CA GLU A 371 -33.98 -12.63 11.52
C GLU A 371 -33.64 -13.64 10.40
N ALA A 372 -32.83 -13.25 9.45
CA ALA A 372 -32.35 -14.14 8.39
C ALA A 372 -31.38 -15.20 8.94
N TYR A 373 -31.48 -16.42 8.45
CA TYR A 373 -30.49 -17.49 8.73
C TYR A 373 -29.32 -17.34 7.73
N THR A 374 -28.29 -16.65 8.13
CA THR A 374 -27.15 -16.30 7.28
C THR A 374 -25.95 -17.25 7.38
N GLU A 375 -26.05 -18.32 8.16
CA GLU A 375 -24.98 -19.30 8.31
C GLU A 375 -24.62 -19.96 6.97
N ALA A 376 -23.32 -20.22 6.81
CA ALA A 376 -22.79 -20.72 5.54
C ALA A 376 -23.17 -22.17 5.24
N SER A 377 -23.53 -22.96 6.23
CA SER A 377 -23.86 -24.39 6.14
C SER A 377 -25.18 -24.75 6.84
N GLY A 378 -25.77 -25.83 6.41
CA GLY A 378 -27.00 -26.38 6.92
C GLY A 378 -27.61 -27.33 5.92
N ILE A 379 -28.73 -27.96 6.33
CA ILE A 379 -29.44 -28.95 5.50
C ILE A 379 -30.50 -28.22 4.65
N MET A 380 -30.52 -28.54 3.37
CA MET A 380 -31.51 -28.01 2.43
C MET A 380 -32.92 -28.52 2.79
N ILE A 381 -33.88 -27.60 2.86
CA ILE A 381 -35.30 -27.81 3.03
C ILE A 381 -36.08 -26.99 2.00
N ASN A 382 -37.34 -27.27 1.79
CA ASN A 382 -38.21 -26.54 0.84
C ASN A 382 -37.62 -26.33 -0.57
N SER A 383 -36.73 -27.23 -0.99
CA SER A 383 -35.88 -27.07 -2.20
C SER A 383 -35.98 -28.25 -3.20
N GLY A 384 -37.15 -28.92 -3.23
CA GLY A 384 -37.41 -30.03 -4.17
C GLY A 384 -36.36 -31.13 -4.09
N ASP A 385 -35.75 -31.48 -5.20
CA ASP A 385 -34.71 -32.54 -5.29
C ASP A 385 -33.43 -32.19 -4.52
N TRP A 386 -33.27 -30.98 -4.04
CA TRP A 386 -32.13 -30.56 -3.25
C TRP A 386 -32.33 -30.77 -1.73
N ASN A 387 -33.57 -31.15 -1.31
CA ASN A 387 -33.84 -31.39 0.09
C ASN A 387 -32.94 -32.47 0.70
N GLY A 388 -32.45 -32.24 1.90
CA GLY A 388 -31.57 -33.15 2.62
C GLY A 388 -30.10 -33.08 2.26
N LYS A 389 -29.72 -32.31 1.22
CA LYS A 389 -28.30 -32.07 0.89
C LYS A 389 -27.70 -31.04 1.85
N GLU A 390 -26.39 -31.11 2.04
CA GLU A 390 -25.64 -30.04 2.74
C GLU A 390 -25.48 -28.82 1.83
N SER A 391 -25.85 -27.63 2.33
CA SER A 391 -25.88 -26.41 1.54
C SER A 391 -24.48 -25.95 1.08
N SER A 392 -23.44 -26.20 1.87
CA SER A 392 -22.06 -25.89 1.51
C SER A 392 -21.56 -26.72 0.31
N GLU A 393 -21.93 -28.00 0.25
CA GLU A 393 -21.61 -28.85 -0.90
C GLU A 393 -22.43 -28.44 -2.13
N LEU A 394 -23.75 -28.23 -1.92
CA LEU A 394 -24.66 -27.84 -3.00
C LEU A 394 -24.27 -26.48 -3.60
N LYS A 395 -23.77 -25.55 -2.84
CA LYS A 395 -23.29 -24.25 -3.32
C LYS A 395 -22.21 -24.39 -4.40
N GLU A 396 -21.33 -25.38 -4.27
CA GLU A 396 -20.29 -25.67 -5.25
C GLU A 396 -20.83 -26.42 -6.48
N GLU A 397 -21.87 -27.27 -6.30
CA GLU A 397 -22.48 -28.04 -7.37
C GLU A 397 -23.55 -27.28 -8.15
N ALA A 398 -24.32 -26.41 -7.50
CA ALA A 398 -25.48 -25.75 -8.08
C ALA A 398 -25.17 -24.94 -9.36
N PRO A 399 -24.04 -24.24 -9.53
CA PRO A 399 -23.73 -23.57 -10.78
C PRO A 399 -23.70 -24.51 -11.98
N LYS A 400 -23.19 -25.73 -11.80
CA LYS A 400 -23.15 -26.75 -12.83
C LYS A 400 -24.55 -27.32 -13.13
N ILE A 401 -25.33 -27.56 -12.08
CA ILE A 401 -26.72 -28.04 -12.23
C ILE A 401 -27.55 -27.01 -13.00
N ILE A 402 -27.43 -25.73 -12.71
CA ILE A 402 -28.10 -24.61 -13.37
C ILE A 402 -27.75 -24.58 -14.87
N GLU A 403 -26.48 -24.83 -15.22
CA GLU A 403 -26.01 -24.87 -16.59
C GLU A 403 -26.55 -26.13 -17.32
N GLU A 404 -26.52 -27.28 -16.70
CA GLU A 404 -27.07 -28.52 -17.22
C GLU A 404 -28.59 -28.46 -17.47
N MET A 405 -29.30 -27.71 -16.62
CA MET A 405 -30.74 -27.46 -16.79
C MET A 405 -31.06 -26.43 -17.87
N GLY A 406 -30.05 -25.71 -18.37
CA GLY A 406 -30.22 -24.65 -19.38
C GLY A 406 -30.94 -23.41 -18.87
N ILE A 407 -30.96 -23.20 -17.55
CA ILE A 407 -31.63 -22.05 -16.92
C ILE A 407 -30.62 -20.95 -16.53
N GLY A 408 -29.34 -21.14 -16.85
CA GLY A 408 -28.29 -20.20 -16.59
C GLY A 408 -26.91 -20.76 -16.94
N LYS A 409 -25.87 -20.17 -16.39
CA LYS A 409 -24.49 -20.64 -16.59
C LYS A 409 -23.63 -20.40 -15.36
N LYS A 410 -22.62 -21.26 -15.17
CA LYS A 410 -21.57 -21.03 -14.19
C LYS A 410 -20.78 -19.77 -14.57
N THR A 411 -20.59 -18.87 -13.64
CA THR A 411 -19.96 -17.59 -13.91
C THR A 411 -19.01 -17.19 -12.77
N THR A 412 -17.87 -16.66 -13.15
CA THR A 412 -16.95 -15.99 -12.23
C THR A 412 -17.10 -14.48 -12.41
N ASN A 413 -17.32 -13.76 -11.35
CA ASN A 413 -17.46 -12.31 -11.37
C ASN A 413 -16.38 -11.66 -10.48
N TYR A 414 -16.12 -10.38 -10.72
CA TYR A 414 -15.14 -9.59 -10.01
C TYR A 414 -15.79 -8.27 -9.53
N LYS A 415 -15.40 -7.81 -8.35
CA LYS A 415 -15.74 -6.45 -7.89
C LYS A 415 -14.93 -5.39 -8.63
N LEU A 416 -13.68 -5.72 -9.00
CA LEU A 416 -12.81 -4.85 -9.78
C LEU A 416 -13.52 -4.37 -11.04
N ARG A 417 -13.40 -3.09 -11.34
CA ARG A 417 -13.88 -2.45 -12.57
C ARG A 417 -12.71 -1.98 -13.39
N ASP A 418 -12.95 -1.78 -14.69
CA ASP A 418 -11.97 -1.16 -15.56
C ASP A 418 -11.63 0.24 -15.06
N TRP A 419 -10.37 0.60 -15.20
CA TRP A 419 -9.82 1.82 -14.65
C TRP A 419 -10.23 3.02 -15.50
N VAL A 420 -10.93 4.00 -14.88
CA VAL A 420 -11.27 5.29 -15.49
C VAL A 420 -9.98 6.10 -15.66
N PHE A 421 -9.53 6.23 -16.90
CA PHE A 421 -8.18 6.69 -17.21
C PHE A 421 -8.09 8.14 -17.64
N SER A 422 -9.14 8.76 -18.15
CA SER A 422 -9.11 10.17 -18.59
C SER A 422 -9.46 11.16 -17.49
N ARG A 423 -8.79 12.33 -17.51
CA ARG A 423 -9.02 13.46 -16.61
C ARG A 423 -9.31 14.72 -17.42
N GLN A 424 -10.30 15.48 -16.99
CA GLN A 424 -10.74 16.75 -17.59
C GLN A 424 -9.90 17.89 -17.01
N ARG A 425 -8.58 17.74 -17.10
CA ARG A 425 -7.58 18.65 -16.50
C ARG A 425 -6.48 18.95 -17.52
N TYR A 426 -5.79 20.07 -17.32
CA TYR A 426 -4.67 20.48 -18.17
C TYR A 426 -3.37 19.77 -17.79
N TRP A 427 -3.04 19.73 -16.50
CA TRP A 427 -1.72 19.29 -16.03
C TRP A 427 -1.65 17.76 -15.87
N GLY A 428 -1.39 17.11 -16.98
CA GLY A 428 -1.24 15.66 -17.08
C GLY A 428 -0.67 15.28 -18.44
N GLU A 429 -0.25 14.02 -18.60
CA GLU A 429 0.21 13.51 -19.90
C GLU A 429 -0.95 13.56 -20.91
N PRO A 430 -0.78 14.19 -22.07
CA PRO A 430 -1.80 14.15 -23.13
C PRO A 430 -2.02 12.71 -23.59
N ILE A 431 -3.28 12.31 -23.75
CA ILE A 431 -3.62 10.99 -24.33
C ILE A 431 -3.34 11.04 -25.84
N PRO A 432 -2.43 10.19 -26.35
CA PRO A 432 -1.94 10.29 -27.74
C PRO A 432 -2.92 9.65 -28.74
N ILE A 433 -4.14 10.18 -28.79
CA ILE A 433 -5.22 9.72 -29.68
C ILE A 433 -5.73 10.91 -30.49
N VAL A 434 -6.07 10.61 -31.75
CA VAL A 434 -6.71 11.54 -32.69
C VAL A 434 -8.08 10.99 -33.06
N HIS A 435 -9.11 11.83 -32.94
CA HIS A 435 -10.48 11.50 -33.35
C HIS A 435 -10.71 11.97 -34.79
N CYS A 436 -10.77 11.01 -35.70
CA CYS A 436 -11.06 11.23 -37.12
C CYS A 436 -12.52 10.88 -37.41
N PRO A 437 -13.25 11.75 -38.13
CA PRO A 437 -14.65 11.44 -38.50
C PRO A 437 -14.83 10.15 -39.30
N ASP A 438 -13.81 9.78 -40.11
CA ASP A 438 -13.88 8.58 -40.97
C ASP A 438 -13.19 7.36 -40.36
N CYS A 439 -12.07 7.55 -39.64
CA CYS A 439 -11.26 6.46 -39.12
C CYS A 439 -11.56 6.12 -37.64
N GLY A 440 -12.38 6.95 -36.95
CA GLY A 440 -12.61 6.84 -35.52
C GLY A 440 -11.43 7.30 -34.67
N ALA A 441 -11.21 6.63 -33.55
CA ALA A 441 -10.06 6.88 -32.69
C ALA A 441 -8.79 6.26 -33.27
N VAL A 442 -7.76 7.06 -33.49
CA VAL A 442 -6.49 6.68 -34.13
C VAL A 442 -5.36 7.08 -33.22
N PRO A 443 -4.41 6.19 -32.87
CA PRO A 443 -3.27 6.57 -32.06
C PRO A 443 -2.30 7.45 -32.85
N VAL A 444 -1.66 8.40 -32.16
CA VAL A 444 -0.53 9.15 -32.69
C VAL A 444 0.59 8.16 -33.04
N PRO A 445 1.26 8.31 -34.20
CA PRO A 445 2.40 7.47 -34.56
C PRO A 445 3.50 7.50 -33.49
N GLU A 446 4.10 6.34 -33.20
CA GLU A 446 5.09 6.22 -32.11
C GLU A 446 6.31 7.10 -32.33
N GLU A 447 6.68 7.35 -33.60
CA GLU A 447 7.77 8.24 -34.00
C GLU A 447 7.47 9.74 -33.81
N GLU A 448 6.21 10.11 -33.64
CA GLU A 448 5.78 11.47 -33.35
C GLU A 448 5.63 11.75 -31.85
N LEU A 449 5.84 10.76 -30.99
CA LEU A 449 5.83 10.93 -29.54
C LEU A 449 7.13 11.62 -29.07
N PRO A 450 7.08 12.50 -28.08
CA PRO A 450 5.91 12.82 -27.24
C PRO A 450 4.95 13.83 -27.88
N LEU A 451 3.65 13.60 -27.72
CA LEU A 451 2.67 14.67 -27.91
C LEU A 451 2.74 15.61 -26.70
N THR A 452 3.28 16.81 -26.89
CA THR A 452 3.54 17.74 -25.80
C THR A 452 2.31 18.58 -25.44
N LEU A 453 2.20 18.95 -24.15
CA LEU A 453 1.26 19.95 -23.69
C LEU A 453 1.55 21.31 -24.32
N PRO A 454 0.52 22.04 -24.80
CA PRO A 454 0.70 23.42 -25.23
C PRO A 454 0.94 24.35 -24.06
N GLU A 455 1.73 25.40 -24.25
CA GLU A 455 1.85 26.47 -23.26
C GLU A 455 0.56 27.31 -23.28
N VAL A 456 -0.04 27.50 -22.08
CA VAL A 456 -1.31 28.20 -21.93
C VAL A 456 -1.28 29.18 -20.76
N GLU A 457 -1.95 30.31 -20.93
CA GLU A 457 -2.13 31.28 -19.84
C GLU A 457 -3.29 30.88 -18.91
N LYS A 458 -4.33 30.24 -19.46
CA LYS A 458 -5.53 29.79 -18.73
C LYS A 458 -5.64 28.27 -18.80
N TYR A 459 -5.69 27.64 -17.66
CA TYR A 459 -5.79 26.18 -17.51
C TYR A 459 -6.80 25.75 -16.46
N GLU A 460 -7.61 26.68 -15.94
CA GLU A 460 -8.59 26.34 -14.91
C GLU A 460 -9.67 25.42 -15.45
N PRO A 461 -10.04 24.37 -14.71
CA PRO A 461 -11.05 23.41 -15.15
C PRO A 461 -12.41 24.05 -15.32
N THR A 462 -13.06 23.77 -16.44
CA THR A 462 -14.36 24.38 -16.82
C THR A 462 -15.52 23.92 -15.92
N GLY A 463 -15.49 22.67 -15.44
CA GLY A 463 -16.59 22.03 -14.71
C GLY A 463 -17.70 21.50 -15.62
N THR A 464 -17.61 21.75 -16.93
CA THR A 464 -18.61 21.27 -17.92
C THR A 464 -18.45 19.77 -18.21
N GLY A 465 -17.28 19.23 -17.99
CA GLY A 465 -16.86 17.89 -18.37
C GLY A 465 -15.86 17.88 -19.54
N GLU A 466 -15.56 19.07 -20.08
CA GLU A 466 -14.54 19.27 -21.08
C GLU A 466 -13.22 19.71 -20.42
N SER A 467 -12.09 19.26 -20.97
CA SER A 467 -10.76 19.70 -20.55
C SER A 467 -10.49 21.14 -21.01
N PRO A 468 -9.70 21.93 -20.28
CA PRO A 468 -9.22 23.24 -20.76
C PRO A 468 -8.48 23.18 -22.09
N LEU A 469 -7.92 22.04 -22.46
CA LEU A 469 -7.26 21.82 -23.76
C LEU A 469 -8.24 21.93 -24.95
N ALA A 470 -9.53 21.68 -24.72
CA ALA A 470 -10.55 21.72 -25.79
C ALA A 470 -10.69 23.11 -26.41
N ASP A 471 -10.38 24.17 -25.68
CA ASP A 471 -10.47 25.56 -26.13
C ASP A 471 -9.24 26.04 -26.92
N ILE A 472 -8.21 25.18 -27.08
CA ILE A 472 -6.96 25.54 -27.76
C ILE A 472 -6.99 25.02 -29.20
N GLU A 473 -7.67 25.77 -30.10
CA GLU A 473 -7.93 25.36 -31.47
C GLU A 473 -6.68 24.93 -32.24
N ASP A 474 -5.59 25.68 -32.13
CA ASP A 474 -4.33 25.38 -32.81
C ASP A 474 -3.68 24.06 -32.35
N TRP A 475 -3.93 23.65 -31.13
CA TRP A 475 -3.43 22.37 -30.60
C TRP A 475 -4.42 21.22 -30.88
N VAL A 476 -5.73 21.46 -30.75
CA VAL A 476 -6.75 20.42 -30.90
C VAL A 476 -6.89 20.00 -32.37
N ASN A 477 -6.90 20.95 -33.32
CA ASN A 477 -7.09 20.64 -34.73
C ASN A 477 -5.80 20.06 -35.32
N CYS A 478 -5.92 18.93 -35.97
CA CYS A 478 -4.80 18.22 -36.58
C CYS A 478 -5.23 17.44 -37.82
N LYS A 479 -4.30 16.77 -38.45
CA LYS A 479 -4.58 15.82 -39.52
C LYS A 479 -4.60 14.40 -38.98
N CYS A 480 -5.52 13.59 -39.49
CA CYS A 480 -5.56 12.19 -39.21
C CYS A 480 -4.28 11.49 -39.71
N PRO A 481 -3.52 10.78 -38.88
CA PRO A 481 -2.29 10.11 -39.34
C PRO A 481 -2.55 8.95 -40.31
N VAL A 482 -3.80 8.47 -40.42
CA VAL A 482 -4.17 7.35 -41.32
C VAL A 482 -4.66 7.87 -42.65
N CYS A 483 -5.61 8.79 -42.67
CA CYS A 483 -6.24 9.23 -43.92
C CYS A 483 -5.92 10.67 -44.36
N GLY A 484 -5.20 11.45 -43.55
CA GLY A 484 -4.77 12.82 -43.84
C GLY A 484 -5.89 13.88 -43.77
N LYS A 485 -7.14 13.49 -43.46
CA LYS A 485 -8.26 14.41 -43.31
C LYS A 485 -8.21 15.22 -42.02
N ASP A 486 -9.00 16.27 -41.92
CA ASP A 486 -9.15 17.06 -40.72
C ASP A 486 -9.68 16.19 -39.58
N ALA A 487 -9.03 16.31 -38.44
CA ALA A 487 -9.29 15.51 -37.22
C ALA A 487 -9.00 16.33 -35.96
N LYS A 488 -9.34 15.81 -34.81
CA LYS A 488 -9.11 16.47 -33.51
C LYS A 488 -8.33 15.59 -32.57
N ARG A 489 -7.36 16.16 -31.87
CA ARG A 489 -6.69 15.48 -30.77
C ARG A 489 -7.63 15.23 -29.59
N GLU A 490 -7.39 14.16 -28.86
CA GLU A 490 -7.99 13.95 -27.55
C GLU A 490 -7.57 15.07 -26.60
N THR A 491 -8.53 15.63 -25.89
CA THR A 491 -8.32 16.80 -25.01
C THR A 491 -8.21 16.44 -23.53
N ASN A 492 -8.61 15.23 -23.15
CA ASN A 492 -8.37 14.72 -21.81
C ASN A 492 -6.90 14.34 -21.61
N THR A 493 -6.48 14.41 -20.37
CA THR A 493 -5.14 13.96 -19.94
C THR A 493 -5.19 12.67 -19.14
N MET A 494 -4.07 12.00 -19.02
CA MET A 494 -3.94 10.80 -18.17
C MET A 494 -3.94 11.19 -16.69
N PRO A 495 -4.32 10.26 -15.78
CA PRO A 495 -4.15 10.47 -14.36
C PRO A 495 -2.65 10.42 -14.00
N GLN A 496 -2.26 11.05 -12.90
CA GLN A 496 -0.88 10.99 -12.39
C GLN A 496 -0.35 9.55 -12.21
N TRP A 497 -1.25 8.61 -11.96
CA TRP A 497 -0.93 7.19 -11.81
C TRP A 497 -0.37 6.54 -13.08
N ALA A 498 -0.58 7.15 -14.24
CA ALA A 498 -0.05 6.65 -15.51
C ALA A 498 1.48 6.65 -15.52
N GLY A 499 2.09 7.79 -15.19
CA GLY A 499 3.54 7.92 -15.08
C GLY A 499 4.13 7.15 -13.90
N SER A 500 3.45 7.17 -12.74
CA SER A 500 3.94 6.49 -11.55
C SER A 500 3.81 4.97 -11.57
N SER A 501 3.06 4.40 -12.52
CA SER A 501 2.91 2.94 -12.61
C SER A 501 4.12 2.20 -13.20
N TRP A 502 5.08 2.91 -13.79
CA TRP A 502 6.22 2.30 -14.46
C TRP A 502 7.57 3.00 -14.20
N TYR A 503 7.60 4.10 -13.46
CA TYR A 503 8.76 4.98 -13.25
C TYR A 503 10.01 4.25 -12.74
N PHE A 504 9.85 3.19 -11.95
CA PHE A 504 10.94 2.37 -11.42
C PHE A 504 11.77 1.68 -12.52
N LEU A 505 11.18 1.45 -13.70
CA LEU A 505 11.90 0.96 -14.88
C LEU A 505 12.78 2.07 -15.46
N ARG A 506 12.29 3.31 -15.48
CA ARG A 506 12.95 4.42 -16.10
C ARG A 506 14.20 4.88 -15.35
N TYR A 507 14.21 4.78 -14.04
CA TYR A 507 15.36 5.18 -13.24
C TYR A 507 16.68 4.55 -13.69
N ILE A 508 16.68 3.28 -14.02
CA ILE A 508 17.89 2.55 -14.39
C ILE A 508 18.37 2.85 -15.82
N ASP A 509 17.52 3.53 -16.62
CA ASP A 509 17.82 3.84 -18.02
C ASP A 509 17.25 5.20 -18.46
N ASN A 510 17.32 6.19 -17.59
CA ASN A 510 16.64 7.48 -17.76
C ASN A 510 17.13 8.34 -18.94
N LYS A 511 18.30 8.01 -19.51
CA LYS A 511 18.89 8.69 -20.67
C LYS A 511 18.65 7.98 -22.00
N ASN A 512 17.95 6.85 -21.99
CA ASN A 512 17.64 6.09 -23.19
C ASN A 512 16.46 6.74 -23.96
N ASN A 513 16.70 7.23 -25.15
CA ASN A 513 15.69 7.88 -26.00
C ASN A 513 15.08 6.94 -27.04
N GLU A 514 15.59 5.72 -27.16
CA GLU A 514 15.17 4.75 -28.17
C GLU A 514 14.17 3.72 -27.61
N GLU A 515 14.32 3.39 -26.30
CA GLU A 515 13.51 2.41 -25.60
C GLU A 515 13.08 2.94 -24.24
N LEU A 516 11.96 2.43 -23.73
CA LEU A 516 11.48 2.70 -22.37
C LEU A 516 12.55 2.31 -21.35
N VAL A 517 13.13 1.14 -21.52
CA VAL A 517 14.27 0.59 -20.79
C VAL A 517 14.93 -0.46 -21.67
N SER A 518 16.26 -0.49 -21.72
CA SER A 518 16.95 -1.54 -22.44
C SER A 518 16.81 -2.88 -21.73
N ARG A 519 16.65 -3.94 -22.52
CA ARG A 519 16.51 -5.29 -21.99
C ARG A 519 17.71 -5.69 -21.11
N GLU A 520 18.93 -5.35 -21.54
CA GLU A 520 20.15 -5.62 -20.78
C GLU A 520 20.11 -5.05 -19.36
N LYS A 521 19.70 -3.77 -19.23
CA LYS A 521 19.58 -3.13 -17.92
C LYS A 521 18.41 -3.67 -17.11
N ALA A 522 17.28 -3.95 -17.77
CA ALA A 522 16.13 -4.54 -17.10
C ALA A 522 16.49 -5.89 -16.48
N ASP A 523 17.12 -6.79 -17.24
CA ASP A 523 17.53 -8.12 -16.77
C ASP A 523 18.58 -8.05 -15.65
N LYS A 524 19.43 -7.02 -15.68
CA LYS A 524 20.50 -6.87 -14.69
C LYS A 524 20.04 -6.26 -13.38
N TYR A 525 19.13 -5.30 -13.39
CA TYR A 525 18.85 -4.45 -12.25
C TYR A 525 17.43 -4.59 -11.67
N LEU A 526 16.50 -5.20 -12.39
CA LEU A 526 15.12 -5.37 -11.99
C LEU A 526 14.80 -6.87 -11.68
N PRO A 527 13.67 -7.15 -11.00
CA PRO A 527 12.73 -6.22 -10.37
C PRO A 527 13.32 -5.48 -9.16
N VAL A 528 12.54 -4.57 -8.60
CA VAL A 528 12.90 -3.86 -7.35
C VAL A 528 12.96 -4.84 -6.19
N ASP A 529 14.04 -4.83 -5.40
CA ASP A 529 14.23 -5.76 -4.29
C ASP A 529 13.46 -5.35 -3.05
N MET A 530 13.42 -4.04 -2.74
CA MET A 530 12.70 -3.49 -1.60
C MET A 530 11.99 -2.20 -2.01
N TYR A 531 10.71 -2.13 -1.72
CA TYR A 531 9.91 -0.94 -1.94
C TYR A 531 9.35 -0.41 -0.62
N ILE A 532 9.55 0.87 -0.33
CA ILE A 532 9.14 1.52 0.91
C ILE A 532 8.15 2.64 0.59
N GLY A 533 6.97 2.61 1.21
CA GLY A 533 5.94 3.61 0.96
C GLY A 533 4.66 3.41 1.74
N GLY A 534 3.72 4.34 1.61
CA GLY A 534 2.49 4.37 2.37
C GLY A 534 1.49 3.26 2.01
N VAL A 535 0.77 2.75 3.00
CA VAL A 535 -0.26 1.71 2.82
C VAL A 535 -1.48 2.19 2.02
N GLU A 536 -1.72 3.50 1.97
CA GLU A 536 -2.80 4.13 1.20
C GLU A 536 -2.75 3.80 -0.30
N HIS A 537 -1.58 3.43 -0.80
CA HIS A 537 -1.37 3.06 -2.19
C HIS A 537 -1.70 1.59 -2.52
N ALA A 538 -2.19 0.80 -1.54
CA ALA A 538 -2.43 -0.63 -1.69
C ALA A 538 -3.31 -0.99 -2.91
N VAL A 539 -4.43 -0.29 -3.11
CA VAL A 539 -5.38 -0.51 -4.22
C VAL A 539 -5.30 0.57 -5.31
N LEU A 540 -4.36 1.50 -5.19
CA LEU A 540 -4.04 2.56 -6.16
C LEU A 540 -2.74 2.22 -6.90
N HIS A 541 -1.69 2.98 -6.62
CA HIS A 541 -0.38 2.86 -7.26
C HIS A 541 0.16 1.43 -7.30
N LEU A 542 0.10 0.68 -6.19
CA LEU A 542 0.63 -0.69 -6.14
C LEU A 542 -0.14 -1.66 -7.05
N LEU A 543 -1.46 -1.50 -7.15
CA LEU A 543 -2.27 -2.32 -8.06
C LEU A 543 -2.00 -1.96 -9.53
N TYR A 544 -1.93 -0.67 -9.83
CA TYR A 544 -1.66 -0.20 -11.20
C TYR A 544 -0.24 -0.54 -11.67
N SER A 545 0.77 -0.44 -10.80
CA SER A 545 2.14 -0.84 -11.13
C SER A 545 2.24 -2.33 -11.46
N ARG A 546 1.51 -3.18 -10.75
CA ARG A 546 1.42 -4.62 -11.04
C ARG A 546 0.76 -4.86 -12.40
N PHE A 547 -0.33 -4.16 -12.70
CA PHE A 547 -1.00 -4.24 -14.00
C PHE A 547 -0.09 -3.83 -15.15
N TYR A 548 0.60 -2.68 -15.03
CA TYR A 548 1.55 -2.20 -16.04
C TYR A 548 2.72 -3.18 -16.23
N THR A 549 3.27 -3.70 -15.15
CA THR A 549 4.37 -4.67 -15.20
C THR A 549 3.96 -5.95 -15.94
N LYS A 550 2.78 -6.50 -15.63
CA LYS A 550 2.26 -7.67 -16.35
C LYS A 550 2.05 -7.39 -17.83
N PHE A 551 1.50 -6.22 -18.15
CA PHE A 551 1.32 -5.80 -19.54
C PHE A 551 2.66 -5.65 -20.28
N LEU A 552 3.65 -5.00 -19.68
CA LEU A 552 4.98 -4.82 -20.29
C LEU A 552 5.71 -6.16 -20.43
N CYS A 553 5.51 -7.09 -19.52
CA CYS A 553 5.98 -8.48 -19.64
C CYS A 553 5.31 -9.19 -20.82
N ASP A 554 4.00 -9.09 -20.96
CA ASP A 554 3.24 -9.74 -22.05
C ASP A 554 3.62 -9.24 -23.44
N ILE A 555 4.05 -7.98 -23.57
CA ILE A 555 4.54 -7.43 -24.84
C ILE A 555 6.05 -7.55 -25.02
N GLY A 556 6.76 -8.18 -24.08
CA GLY A 556 8.16 -8.55 -24.21
C GLY A 556 9.17 -7.44 -23.91
N VAL A 557 8.76 -6.34 -23.25
CA VAL A 557 9.67 -5.26 -22.81
C VAL A 557 10.57 -5.74 -21.66
N ILE A 558 9.98 -6.49 -20.75
CA ILE A 558 10.63 -7.08 -19.56
C ILE A 558 10.27 -8.58 -19.46
N ASP A 559 10.96 -9.34 -18.64
CA ASP A 559 10.70 -10.79 -18.46
C ASP A 559 10.20 -11.19 -17.06
N PHE A 560 9.89 -10.22 -16.24
CA PHE A 560 9.26 -10.40 -14.93
C PHE A 560 7.86 -9.78 -14.93
N ASP A 561 6.94 -10.34 -14.12
CA ASP A 561 5.53 -9.97 -14.10
C ASP A 561 5.06 -9.32 -12.79
N GLU A 562 5.99 -9.11 -11.83
CA GLU A 562 5.74 -8.36 -10.60
C GLU A 562 6.83 -7.30 -10.38
N PRO A 563 6.45 -6.04 -10.05
CA PRO A 563 7.39 -4.92 -10.03
C PRO A 563 8.30 -4.90 -8.80
N PHE A 564 7.79 -5.31 -7.64
CA PHE A 564 8.42 -5.15 -6.35
C PHE A 564 8.43 -6.47 -5.59
N HIS A 565 9.63 -6.99 -5.29
CA HIS A 565 9.78 -8.27 -4.61
C HIS A 565 9.29 -8.16 -3.15
N LYS A 566 9.81 -7.20 -2.41
CA LYS A 566 9.44 -6.95 -1.02
C LYS A 566 8.86 -5.55 -0.85
N LEU A 567 7.79 -5.45 -0.08
CA LEU A 567 7.15 -4.19 0.28
C LEU A 567 7.24 -3.98 1.79
N PHE A 568 7.62 -2.77 2.18
CA PHE A 568 7.49 -2.30 3.56
C PHE A 568 6.62 -1.04 3.61
N ASN A 569 5.57 -1.08 4.43
CA ASN A 569 4.73 0.09 4.65
C ASN A 569 5.08 0.74 5.98
N GLN A 570 5.59 1.98 5.92
CA GLN A 570 5.76 2.79 7.12
C GLN A 570 4.42 3.35 7.59
N GLY A 571 4.29 3.46 8.91
CA GLY A 571 3.18 4.17 9.53
C GLY A 571 3.30 5.68 9.35
N MET A 572 2.19 6.38 9.49
CA MET A 572 2.09 7.82 9.33
C MET A 572 2.59 8.54 10.58
N ILE A 573 3.35 9.63 10.40
CA ILE A 573 3.61 10.58 11.48
C ILE A 573 2.48 11.58 11.53
N THR A 574 1.80 11.64 12.65
CA THR A 574 0.70 12.55 12.92
C THR A 574 1.16 13.73 13.81
N GLY A 575 0.43 14.83 13.73
CA GLY A 575 0.55 15.90 14.72
C GLY A 575 -0.18 15.54 16.01
N LYS A 576 -0.27 16.50 16.93
CA LYS A 576 -0.98 16.34 18.22
C LYS A 576 -2.39 15.77 18.03
N ASN A 577 -2.80 14.88 18.93
CA ASN A 577 -4.09 14.20 18.96
C ASN A 577 -4.33 13.30 17.74
N GLY A 578 -3.29 12.72 17.15
CA GLY A 578 -3.41 11.80 16.02
C GLY A 578 -3.89 12.45 14.72
N ILE A 579 -3.85 13.78 14.63
CA ILE A 579 -4.33 14.49 13.43
C ILE A 579 -3.24 14.44 12.36
N LYS A 580 -3.57 13.97 11.15
CA LYS A 580 -2.66 13.99 10.00
C LYS A 580 -2.09 15.39 9.78
N MET A 581 -0.76 15.48 9.66
CA MET A 581 -0.08 16.73 9.34
C MET A 581 -0.53 17.25 7.97
N SER A 582 -0.92 18.50 7.91
CA SER A 582 -1.19 19.17 6.64
C SER A 582 -0.97 20.67 6.76
N LYS A 583 -0.48 21.28 5.67
CA LYS A 583 -0.26 22.75 5.62
C LYS A 583 -1.55 23.54 5.80
N SER A 584 -2.70 23.01 5.36
CA SER A 584 -4.01 23.65 5.54
C SER A 584 -4.46 23.70 6.99
N LYS A 585 -3.98 22.79 7.83
CA LYS A 585 -4.27 22.74 9.28
C LYS A 585 -3.23 23.46 10.12
N GLY A 586 -2.12 23.90 9.53
CA GLY A 586 -1.05 24.62 10.25
C GLY A 586 -0.31 23.76 11.31
N ASN A 587 -0.39 22.43 11.21
CA ASN A 587 0.20 21.49 12.17
C ASN A 587 1.42 20.74 11.61
N VAL A 588 2.07 21.30 10.60
CA VAL A 588 3.25 20.72 9.95
C VAL A 588 4.51 21.10 10.74
N VAL A 589 5.38 20.12 10.98
CA VAL A 589 6.71 20.32 11.55
C VAL A 589 7.74 20.30 10.45
N SER A 590 8.52 21.39 10.34
CA SER A 590 9.57 21.53 9.33
C SER A 590 10.83 20.78 9.74
N PRO A 591 11.38 19.92 8.86
CA PRO A 591 12.66 19.29 9.15
C PRO A 591 13.83 20.29 9.17
N ASP A 592 13.73 21.41 8.43
CA ASP A 592 14.80 22.43 8.34
C ASP A 592 15.16 23.01 9.72
N ASP A 593 14.15 23.30 10.57
CA ASP A 593 14.38 23.83 11.91
C ASP A 593 15.05 22.80 12.83
N LEU A 594 14.62 21.54 12.74
CA LEU A 594 15.15 20.47 13.56
C LEU A 594 16.60 20.12 13.17
N VAL A 595 16.91 20.10 11.86
CA VAL A 595 18.28 19.89 11.37
C VAL A 595 19.19 21.05 11.82
N ARG A 596 18.71 22.29 11.75
CA ARG A 596 19.47 23.45 12.22
C ARG A 596 19.81 23.35 13.72
N ASP A 597 18.87 22.91 14.54
CA ASP A 597 18.97 23.00 16.00
C ASP A 597 19.60 21.71 16.60
N TYR A 598 19.33 20.53 16.04
CA TYR A 598 19.78 19.24 16.56
C TYR A 598 20.70 18.45 15.63
N GLY A 599 20.75 18.80 14.37
CA GLY A 599 21.50 18.08 13.34
C GLY A 599 20.70 16.98 12.63
N CYS A 600 21.15 16.66 11.43
CA CYS A 600 20.54 15.65 10.58
C CYS A 600 20.56 14.25 11.23
N ASP A 601 21.71 13.82 11.78
CA ASP A 601 21.84 12.50 12.41
C ASP A 601 20.87 12.33 13.59
N SER A 602 20.63 13.41 14.38
CA SER A 602 19.66 13.38 15.48
C SER A 602 18.23 13.22 14.96
N LEU A 603 17.87 13.93 13.89
CA LEU A 603 16.54 13.84 13.29
C LEU A 603 16.33 12.47 12.63
N ARG A 604 17.30 11.95 11.87
CA ARG A 604 17.27 10.60 11.27
C ARG A 604 16.98 9.55 12.32
N MET A 605 17.76 9.54 13.40
CA MET A 605 17.56 8.56 14.48
C MET A 605 16.24 8.75 15.22
N TYR A 606 15.78 9.99 15.38
CA TYR A 606 14.50 10.24 16.04
C TYR A 606 13.30 9.78 15.18
N GLU A 607 13.32 9.98 13.86
CA GLU A 607 12.32 9.43 12.93
C GLU A 607 12.15 7.90 13.07
N LEU A 608 13.23 7.21 13.37
CA LEU A 608 13.20 5.77 13.61
C LEU A 608 12.74 5.41 15.03
N PHE A 609 13.04 6.26 16.01
CA PHE A 609 12.82 6.01 17.43
C PHE A 609 11.40 6.32 17.89
N VAL A 610 10.66 7.20 17.20
CA VAL A 610 9.35 7.70 17.61
C VAL A 610 8.29 6.61 17.81
N GLY A 611 8.48 5.42 17.20
CA GLY A 611 7.60 4.27 17.33
C GLY A 611 7.97 3.14 16.37
N PRO A 612 7.31 2.00 16.47
CA PRO A 612 7.46 0.92 15.49
C PRO A 612 7.25 1.45 14.07
N PRO A 613 8.15 1.16 13.12
CA PRO A 613 8.13 1.82 11.83
C PRO A 613 6.87 1.54 11.00
N GLU A 614 6.20 0.41 11.22
CA GLU A 614 4.96 0.01 10.56
C GLU A 614 3.68 0.62 11.17
N LEU A 615 3.79 1.26 12.36
CA LEU A 615 2.66 1.86 13.06
C LEU A 615 2.67 3.38 12.96
N ASP A 616 1.46 3.96 12.98
CA ASP A 616 1.32 5.41 13.11
C ASP A 616 1.88 5.89 14.45
N ALA A 617 2.50 7.07 14.45
CA ALA A 617 3.07 7.66 15.65
C ALA A 617 2.77 9.17 15.72
N GLU A 618 2.52 9.65 16.92
CA GLU A 618 2.37 11.08 17.18
C GLU A 618 3.75 11.74 17.34
N TRP A 619 3.96 12.85 16.66
CA TRP A 619 5.20 13.61 16.76
C TRP A 619 5.30 14.37 18.07
N ASP A 620 6.37 14.14 18.81
CA ASP A 620 6.73 14.85 20.03
C ASP A 620 8.15 15.44 19.92
N GLU A 621 8.25 16.77 19.78
CA GLU A 621 9.53 17.45 19.61
C GLU A 621 10.49 17.26 20.79
N SER A 622 9.99 16.92 21.99
CA SER A 622 10.84 16.72 23.15
C SER A 622 11.72 15.47 23.05
N GLY A 623 11.33 14.48 22.24
CA GLY A 623 12.05 13.24 22.09
C GLY A 623 13.38 13.37 21.36
N ILE A 624 13.50 14.30 20.41
CA ILE A 624 14.73 14.50 19.63
C ILE A 624 15.92 14.93 20.50
N ASP A 625 15.65 15.70 21.57
CA ASP A 625 16.67 16.12 22.53
C ASP A 625 17.35 14.92 23.22
N GLY A 626 16.56 13.87 23.50
CA GLY A 626 17.09 12.59 24.04
C GLY A 626 18.08 11.91 23.09
N VAL A 627 17.75 11.88 21.79
CA VAL A 627 18.62 11.33 20.76
C VAL A 627 19.87 12.18 20.57
N HIS A 628 19.75 13.50 20.53
CA HIS A 628 20.90 14.40 20.42
C HIS A 628 21.88 14.24 21.59
N ARG A 629 21.36 14.13 22.82
CA ARG A 629 22.20 13.84 24.02
C ARG A 629 22.86 12.46 23.93
N PHE A 630 22.18 11.48 23.37
CA PHE A 630 22.78 10.16 23.13
C PHE A 630 23.97 10.27 22.17
N LEU A 631 23.82 10.89 21.00
CA LEU A 631 24.91 11.05 20.03
C LEU A 631 26.09 11.83 20.62
N THR A 632 25.82 12.88 21.41
CA THR A 632 26.85 13.64 22.11
C THR A 632 27.64 12.76 23.09
N ARG A 633 26.97 11.87 23.84
CA ARG A 633 27.64 10.94 24.77
C ARG A 633 28.42 9.87 24.02
N PHE A 634 27.87 9.35 22.91
CA PHE A 634 28.56 8.37 22.07
C PHE A 634 29.84 8.97 21.48
N TYR A 635 29.76 10.17 20.90
CA TYR A 635 30.93 10.88 20.39
C TYR A 635 32.00 11.05 21.47
N LYS A 636 31.61 11.53 22.64
CA LYS A 636 32.53 11.73 23.75
C LYS A 636 33.18 10.41 24.21
N LEU A 637 32.41 9.33 24.30
CA LEU A 637 32.93 7.99 24.69
C LEU A 637 34.05 7.55 23.74
N ILE A 638 33.81 7.60 22.43
CA ILE A 638 34.80 7.18 21.43
C ILE A 638 36.04 8.09 21.54
N MET A 639 35.90 9.39 21.56
CA MET A 639 37.02 10.33 21.61
C MET A 639 37.85 10.23 22.91
N ASP A 640 37.22 9.87 24.03
CA ASP A 640 37.91 9.65 25.31
C ASP A 640 38.65 8.30 25.38
N GLN A 641 38.28 7.30 24.56
CA GLN A 641 38.80 5.92 24.64
C GLN A 641 39.76 5.60 23.48
N LYS A 642 39.68 6.25 22.32
CA LYS A 642 40.37 5.83 21.08
C LYS A 642 41.86 5.64 21.17
N ASP A 643 42.59 6.33 22.08
CA ASP A 643 44.04 6.32 22.21
C ASP A 643 44.51 5.54 23.48
N LYS A 644 43.65 4.80 24.19
CA LYS A 644 43.97 4.18 25.45
C LYS A 644 44.72 2.87 25.35
N GLY A 645 44.73 2.22 24.16
CA GLY A 645 45.48 0.99 23.91
C GLY A 645 45.04 -0.20 24.81
N VAL A 646 43.76 -0.29 25.10
CA VAL A 646 43.18 -1.38 25.89
C VAL A 646 43.04 -2.63 25.04
N GLU A 647 43.38 -3.80 25.61
CA GLU A 647 43.09 -5.10 25.00
C GLU A 647 41.71 -5.61 25.45
N ALA A 648 41.00 -6.28 24.54
CA ALA A 648 39.69 -6.85 24.84
C ALA A 648 39.81 -8.01 25.84
N ASP A 649 39.12 -7.92 26.95
CA ASP A 649 38.85 -9.03 27.84
C ASP A 649 37.59 -9.82 27.45
N LYS A 650 37.31 -10.91 28.13
CA LYS A 650 36.15 -11.76 27.84
C LYS A 650 34.83 -10.99 27.97
N GLU A 651 34.71 -10.05 28.89
CA GLU A 651 33.53 -9.25 29.13
C GLU A 651 33.28 -8.27 27.95
N LEU A 652 34.33 -7.61 27.44
CA LEU A 652 34.26 -6.74 26.26
C LEU A 652 33.91 -7.51 24.99
N LEU A 653 34.55 -8.69 24.79
CA LEU A 653 34.21 -9.55 23.64
C LEU A 653 32.73 -9.94 23.63
N LYS A 654 32.22 -10.38 24.78
CA LYS A 654 30.83 -10.73 24.94
C LYS A 654 29.89 -9.55 24.59
N VAL A 655 30.16 -8.37 25.13
CA VAL A 655 29.38 -7.15 24.90
C VAL A 655 29.42 -6.78 23.42
N ARG A 656 30.59 -6.86 22.76
CA ARG A 656 30.73 -6.57 21.33
C ARG A 656 29.91 -7.52 20.46
N HIS A 657 30.03 -8.83 20.64
CA HIS A 657 29.29 -9.79 19.82
C HIS A 657 27.80 -9.74 20.08
N LYS A 658 27.37 -9.46 21.30
CA LYS A 658 25.95 -9.24 21.63
C LYS A 658 25.39 -7.98 20.96
N LEU A 659 26.16 -6.89 20.88
CA LEU A 659 25.79 -5.71 20.13
C LEU A 659 25.54 -6.04 18.66
N ILE A 660 26.48 -6.72 18.01
CA ILE A 660 26.36 -7.09 16.60
C ILE A 660 25.09 -7.93 16.39
N TYR A 661 24.89 -8.95 17.22
CA TYR A 661 23.72 -9.83 17.16
C TYR A 661 22.40 -9.05 17.32
N ASP A 662 22.29 -8.25 18.38
CA ASP A 662 21.07 -7.52 18.70
C ASP A 662 20.70 -6.49 17.62
N ILE A 663 21.67 -5.69 17.16
CA ILE A 663 21.45 -4.68 16.13
C ILE A 663 21.10 -5.34 14.78
N THR A 664 21.84 -6.38 14.40
CA THR A 664 21.59 -7.09 13.13
C THR A 664 20.20 -7.76 13.12
N THR A 665 19.83 -8.42 14.21
CA THR A 665 18.53 -9.10 14.33
C THR A 665 17.37 -8.11 14.30
N ARG A 666 17.48 -7.01 15.06
CA ARG A 666 16.44 -5.96 15.10
C ARG A 666 16.31 -5.26 13.75
N LEU A 667 17.43 -4.98 13.08
CA LEU A 667 17.44 -4.35 11.75
C LEU A 667 16.80 -5.26 10.69
N ASN A 668 17.15 -6.53 10.64
CA ASN A 668 16.56 -7.50 9.72
C ASN A 668 15.04 -7.69 9.94
N ASN A 669 14.57 -7.51 11.17
CA ASN A 669 13.15 -7.56 11.53
C ASN A 669 12.46 -6.19 11.38
N PHE A 670 13.14 -5.17 10.87
CA PHE A 670 12.62 -3.79 10.78
C PHE A 670 12.19 -3.19 12.12
N SER A 671 12.67 -3.71 13.24
CA SER A 671 12.39 -3.17 14.58
C SER A 671 13.30 -1.96 14.89
N LEU A 672 13.24 -0.95 14.01
CA LEU A 672 14.21 0.16 13.98
C LEU A 672 14.19 1.03 15.24
N ASN A 673 13.03 1.20 15.85
CA ASN A 673 12.91 1.91 17.13
C ASN A 673 13.69 1.21 18.26
N THR A 674 13.71 -0.12 18.27
CA THR A 674 14.48 -0.89 19.26
C THR A 674 15.97 -0.93 18.93
N VAL A 675 16.36 -0.71 17.67
CA VAL A 675 17.78 -0.51 17.32
C VAL A 675 18.30 0.75 17.99
N VAL A 676 17.56 1.86 17.91
CA VAL A 676 17.97 3.13 18.52
C VAL A 676 18.10 3.01 20.04
N SER A 677 17.11 2.39 20.73
CA SER A 677 17.22 2.14 22.17
C SER A 677 18.38 1.20 22.50
N GLY A 678 18.65 0.20 21.66
CA GLY A 678 19.80 -0.68 21.78
C GLY A 678 21.13 0.07 21.80
N PHE A 679 21.34 1.00 20.89
CA PHE A 679 22.53 1.85 20.88
C PHE A 679 22.65 2.69 22.17
N MET A 680 21.54 3.22 22.67
CA MET A 680 21.53 3.98 23.93
C MET A 680 21.96 3.12 25.12
N GLU A 681 21.43 1.91 25.23
CA GLU A 681 21.78 0.93 26.27
C GLU A 681 23.26 0.51 26.19
N TYR A 682 23.73 0.23 24.96
CA TYR A 682 25.12 -0.13 24.73
C TYR A 682 26.10 0.98 25.07
N THR A 683 25.78 2.21 24.71
CA THR A 683 26.58 3.37 25.05
C THR A 683 26.71 3.52 26.56
N ASN A 684 25.65 3.23 27.33
CA ASN A 684 25.70 3.22 28.79
C ASN A 684 26.62 2.10 29.32
N THR A 685 26.49 0.90 28.76
CA THR A 685 27.34 -0.27 29.11
C THR A 685 28.82 0.02 28.83
N LEU A 686 29.14 0.47 27.60
CA LEU A 686 30.52 0.81 27.25
C LEU A 686 31.08 1.97 28.08
N THR A 687 30.23 2.94 28.45
CA THR A 687 30.64 4.04 29.34
C THR A 687 30.95 3.56 30.73
N ALA A 688 30.23 2.57 31.24
CA ALA A 688 30.57 1.94 32.55
C ALA A 688 31.88 1.14 32.47
N MET A 689 32.09 0.37 31.41
CA MET A 689 33.31 -0.37 31.15
C MET A 689 34.50 0.58 30.97
N ALA A 690 34.33 1.67 30.25
CA ALA A 690 35.34 2.71 30.03
C ALA A 690 35.89 3.32 31.36
N LYS A 691 35.03 3.40 32.36
CA LYS A 691 35.42 3.87 33.71
C LYS A 691 36.15 2.82 34.53
N LYS A 692 35.89 1.51 34.27
CA LYS A 692 36.45 0.38 35.02
C LYS A 692 37.79 -0.08 34.44
N SER A 693 37.82 -0.40 33.15
CA SER A 693 38.97 -1.04 32.48
C SER A 693 39.36 -0.38 31.15
N GLY A 694 38.52 0.45 30.61
CA GLY A 694 38.66 0.97 29.26
C GLY A 694 37.88 0.13 28.23
N VAL A 695 37.85 0.61 26.98
CA VAL A 695 37.24 -0.10 25.85
C VAL A 695 38.29 -0.24 24.75
N ASP A 696 38.44 -1.44 24.22
CA ASP A 696 39.39 -1.75 23.16
C ASP A 696 38.97 -1.11 21.81
N LYS A 697 39.98 -0.91 20.94
CA LYS A 697 39.80 -0.25 19.66
C LYS A 697 38.78 -0.94 18.76
N GLU A 698 38.81 -2.27 18.67
CA GLU A 698 37.96 -3.05 17.80
C GLU A 698 36.48 -2.97 18.25
N THR A 699 36.19 -2.93 19.54
CA THR A 699 34.84 -2.71 20.08
C THR A 699 34.31 -1.32 19.73
N LEU A 700 35.16 -0.27 19.79
CA LEU A 700 34.79 1.09 19.37
C LEU A 700 34.49 1.17 17.86
N GLU A 701 35.36 0.60 17.03
CA GLU A 701 35.21 0.54 15.58
C GLU A 701 33.96 -0.23 15.19
N THR A 702 33.70 -1.37 15.84
CA THR A 702 32.45 -2.13 15.64
C THR A 702 31.22 -1.29 15.91
N ALA A 703 31.20 -0.57 17.03
CA ALA A 703 30.07 0.30 17.38
C ALA A 703 29.87 1.44 16.37
N ILE A 704 30.94 2.00 15.82
CA ILE A 704 30.88 3.05 14.79
C ILE A 704 30.30 2.47 13.48
N VAL A 705 30.77 1.33 13.01
CA VAL A 705 30.29 0.69 11.78
C VAL A 705 28.80 0.35 11.90
N LEU A 706 28.36 -0.20 13.03
CA LEU A 706 26.95 -0.53 13.28
C LEU A 706 26.06 0.72 13.32
N LEU A 707 26.57 1.86 13.84
CA LEU A 707 25.85 3.13 13.90
C LEU A 707 25.75 3.84 12.54
N ALA A 708 26.71 3.58 11.63
CA ALA A 708 26.86 4.31 10.38
C ALA A 708 25.58 4.41 9.52
N PRO A 709 24.75 3.38 9.32
CA PRO A 709 23.51 3.52 8.58
C PRO A 709 22.52 4.51 9.21
N PHE A 710 22.51 4.64 10.53
CA PHE A 710 21.55 5.43 11.29
C PHE A 710 21.97 6.89 11.42
N ALA A 711 23.26 7.11 11.70
CA ALA A 711 23.87 8.42 11.93
C ALA A 711 25.19 8.52 11.13
N PRO A 712 25.09 8.73 9.81
CA PRO A 712 26.24 8.59 8.92
C PRO A 712 27.33 9.63 9.13
N HIS A 713 26.97 10.87 9.44
CA HIS A 713 27.95 11.94 9.59
C HIS A 713 28.85 11.76 10.83
N ILE A 714 28.24 11.48 11.97
CA ILE A 714 29.00 11.23 13.21
C ILE A 714 29.85 9.96 13.07
N ALA A 715 29.34 8.94 12.38
CA ALA A 715 30.09 7.70 12.17
C ALA A 715 31.34 7.91 11.32
N GLU A 716 31.27 8.64 10.22
CA GLU A 716 32.44 9.00 9.40
C GLU A 716 33.46 9.84 10.18
N GLU A 717 32.98 10.84 10.92
CA GLU A 717 33.86 11.67 11.75
C GLU A 717 34.60 10.87 12.80
N LEU A 718 33.92 9.94 13.45
CA LEU A 718 34.54 9.07 14.44
C LEU A 718 35.47 8.05 13.79
N TRP A 719 35.14 7.53 12.60
CA TRP A 719 35.96 6.61 11.84
C TRP A 719 37.30 7.25 11.45
N GLU A 720 37.24 8.46 10.92
CA GLU A 720 38.45 9.27 10.65
C GLU A 720 39.24 9.54 11.94
N ALA A 721 38.56 9.89 13.05
CA ALA A 721 39.21 10.14 14.34
C ALA A 721 39.91 8.88 14.93
N MET A 722 39.46 7.68 14.55
CA MET A 722 40.10 6.41 14.90
C MET A 722 41.37 6.15 14.09
N GLY A 723 41.71 7.01 13.11
CA GLY A 723 42.92 6.97 12.30
C GLY A 723 42.74 6.28 10.95
N HIS A 724 41.55 6.10 10.47
CA HIS A 724 41.25 5.56 9.15
C HIS A 724 41.19 6.66 8.08
N GLU A 725 41.70 6.36 6.90
CA GLU A 725 41.67 7.26 5.73
C GLU A 725 40.53 6.95 4.75
N ASP A 726 39.97 5.75 4.86
CA ASP A 726 38.84 5.30 4.06
C ASP A 726 37.49 5.58 4.75
N SER A 727 36.40 5.53 3.98
CA SER A 727 35.06 5.72 4.51
C SER A 727 34.62 4.55 5.40
N VAL A 728 33.84 4.81 6.45
CA VAL A 728 33.18 3.79 7.24
C VAL A 728 32.26 2.89 6.40
N PHE A 729 31.75 3.40 5.26
CA PHE A 729 30.94 2.63 4.32
C PHE A 729 31.76 1.76 3.36
N ALA A 730 33.07 1.86 3.36
CA ALA A 730 33.96 0.90 2.69
C ALA A 730 34.17 -0.38 3.52
N GLN A 731 33.70 -0.41 4.75
CA GLN A 731 33.79 -1.55 5.66
C GLN A 731 32.73 -2.60 5.33
N THR A 732 32.91 -3.79 5.95
CA THR A 732 31.92 -4.86 5.90
C THR A 732 31.12 -4.87 7.20
N TRP A 733 29.82 -5.16 7.10
CA TRP A 733 28.97 -5.31 8.28
C TRP A 733 29.56 -6.38 9.22
N PRO A 734 29.74 -6.05 10.52
CA PRO A 734 30.37 -6.96 11.46
C PRO A 734 29.58 -8.25 11.65
N THR A 735 30.30 -9.36 11.85
CA THR A 735 29.72 -10.66 12.19
C THR A 735 29.87 -10.96 13.66
N TYR A 736 28.94 -11.70 14.24
CA TYR A 736 29.00 -12.13 15.64
C TYR A 736 29.40 -13.60 15.78
N ASP A 737 29.99 -13.92 16.94
CA ASP A 737 30.27 -15.28 17.36
C ASP A 737 29.32 -15.65 18.50
N GLU A 738 28.53 -16.70 18.30
CA GLU A 738 27.58 -17.20 19.32
C GLU A 738 28.26 -17.72 20.57
N GLU A 739 29.42 -18.33 20.42
CA GLU A 739 30.20 -18.84 21.59
C GLU A 739 30.68 -17.70 22.46
N ALA A 740 31.12 -16.59 21.86
CA ALA A 740 31.55 -15.40 22.60
C ALA A 740 30.41 -14.72 23.39
N MET A 741 29.16 -14.97 22.99
CA MET A 741 27.98 -14.40 23.66
C MET A 741 27.48 -15.26 24.84
N LYS A 742 27.96 -16.49 24.99
CA LYS A 742 27.47 -17.37 26.05
C LYS A 742 27.71 -16.77 27.43
N GLU A 743 26.72 -16.87 28.28
CA GLU A 743 26.84 -16.52 29.68
C GLU A 743 27.59 -17.62 30.41
N ASP A 744 28.65 -17.27 31.17
CA ASP A 744 29.33 -18.23 32.03
C ASP A 744 28.44 -18.60 33.22
N GLU A 745 27.66 -17.65 33.69
CA GLU A 745 26.75 -17.80 34.83
C GLU A 745 25.35 -17.25 34.48
N VAL A 746 24.32 -17.94 34.91
CA VAL A 746 22.91 -17.55 34.71
C VAL A 746 22.19 -17.47 36.06
N GLU A 747 21.51 -16.35 36.33
CA GLU A 747 20.63 -16.27 37.49
C GLU A 747 19.30 -16.98 37.17
N ILE A 748 19.00 -18.04 37.90
CA ILE A 748 17.75 -18.78 37.81
C ILE A 748 16.85 -18.53 39.00
N VAL A 749 15.53 -18.68 38.79
CA VAL A 749 14.56 -18.55 39.85
C VAL A 749 14.35 -19.90 40.57
N VAL A 750 14.38 -19.89 41.90
CA VAL A 750 14.13 -21.08 42.70
C VAL A 750 12.73 -21.00 43.35
N GLN A 751 11.94 -22.00 43.08
CA GLN A 751 10.53 -22.07 43.52
C GLN A 751 10.26 -23.26 44.41
N ILE A 752 9.25 -23.12 45.30
CA ILE A 752 8.60 -24.21 46.01
C ILE A 752 7.12 -24.20 45.63
N ASN A 753 6.61 -25.32 45.12
CA ASN A 753 5.21 -25.46 44.71
C ASN A 753 4.75 -24.33 43.76
N GLY A 754 5.61 -23.91 42.79
CA GLY A 754 5.35 -22.86 41.85
C GLY A 754 5.46 -21.42 42.37
N LYS A 755 5.82 -21.22 43.64
CA LYS A 755 6.02 -19.89 44.24
C LYS A 755 7.53 -19.59 44.40
N VAL A 756 7.97 -18.44 43.88
CA VAL A 756 9.34 -17.96 43.99
C VAL A 756 9.74 -17.84 45.45
N LYS A 757 10.85 -18.44 45.81
CA LYS A 757 11.44 -18.46 47.17
C LYS A 757 12.88 -18.01 47.24
N GLY A 758 13.57 -17.93 46.11
CA GLY A 758 14.94 -17.47 46.01
C GLY A 758 15.40 -17.32 44.57
N LYS A 759 16.63 -16.83 44.41
CA LYS A 759 17.37 -16.75 43.17
C LYS A 759 18.71 -17.46 43.39
N LEU A 760 19.23 -18.07 42.35
CA LEU A 760 20.49 -18.84 42.39
C LEU A 760 21.28 -18.52 41.14
N VAL A 761 22.56 -18.17 41.27
CA VAL A 761 23.49 -18.05 40.17
C VAL A 761 24.13 -19.41 39.95
N ILE A 762 24.03 -19.92 38.72
CA ILE A 762 24.60 -21.22 38.32
C ILE A 762 25.51 -21.03 37.12
N GLY A 763 26.46 -21.92 36.91
CA GLY A 763 27.19 -22.02 35.64
C GLY A 763 26.20 -22.33 34.50
N ALA A 764 26.33 -21.68 33.33
CA ALA A 764 25.43 -21.87 32.21
C ALA A 764 25.33 -23.34 31.72
N GLU A 765 26.43 -24.07 31.83
CA GLU A 765 26.53 -25.50 31.49
C GLU A 765 26.56 -26.40 32.73
N GLU A 766 26.15 -25.89 33.90
CA GLU A 766 26.18 -26.65 35.13
C GLU A 766 25.17 -27.80 35.09
N ASP A 767 25.60 -28.99 35.50
CA ASP A 767 24.76 -30.16 35.46
C ASP A 767 23.56 -30.05 36.41
N LYS A 768 22.47 -30.74 36.05
CA LYS A 768 21.19 -30.70 36.75
C LYS A 768 21.31 -31.02 38.23
N ASP A 769 22.15 -32.00 38.61
CA ASP A 769 22.21 -32.47 39.97
C ASP A 769 22.93 -31.47 40.88
N SER A 770 24.00 -30.82 40.34
CA SER A 770 24.66 -29.70 40.99
C SER A 770 23.73 -28.52 41.21
N VAL A 771 22.98 -28.13 40.17
CA VAL A 771 21.98 -27.03 40.21
C VAL A 771 20.90 -27.32 41.25
N LEU A 772 20.38 -28.54 41.29
CA LEU A 772 19.36 -28.93 42.26
C LEU A 772 19.91 -28.92 43.70
N ALA A 773 21.17 -29.32 43.89
CA ALA A 773 21.84 -29.28 45.20
C ALA A 773 21.96 -27.83 45.71
N LYS A 774 22.49 -26.92 44.87
CA LYS A 774 22.60 -25.49 45.19
C LYS A 774 21.20 -24.83 45.42
N ALA A 775 20.20 -25.23 44.66
CA ALA A 775 18.84 -24.71 44.81
C ALA A 775 18.25 -25.13 46.19
N LYS A 776 18.52 -26.34 46.64
CA LYS A 776 18.15 -26.81 48.01
C LYS A 776 18.86 -26.03 49.12
N GLU A 777 20.14 -25.73 48.95
CA GLU A 777 20.89 -24.85 49.85
C GLU A 777 20.26 -23.46 49.97
N VAL A 778 19.95 -22.83 48.85
CA VAL A 778 19.28 -21.51 48.79
C VAL A 778 17.93 -21.53 49.47
N LEU A 779 17.23 -22.63 49.39
CA LEU A 779 15.90 -22.79 50.03
C LEU A 779 16.00 -23.05 51.52
N GLY A 780 17.06 -23.74 51.98
CA GLY A 780 17.33 -24.01 53.40
C GLY A 780 16.08 -24.46 54.16
N ASP A 781 15.77 -23.82 55.30
CA ASP A 781 14.65 -24.14 56.21
C ASP A 781 13.26 -24.01 55.56
N LYS A 782 13.19 -23.45 54.36
CA LYS A 782 11.93 -23.38 53.59
C LYS A 782 11.53 -24.74 52.99
N LEU A 783 12.45 -25.69 52.91
CA LEU A 783 12.21 -27.08 52.54
C LEU A 783 11.85 -27.89 53.79
N ASN A 784 10.62 -27.74 54.28
CA ASN A 784 10.11 -28.36 55.51
C ASN A 784 9.13 -29.50 55.25
N GLY A 785 8.89 -29.89 54.03
CA GLY A 785 8.03 -31.00 53.60
C GLY A 785 8.77 -32.10 52.86
N ASN A 786 8.09 -33.21 52.62
CA ASN A 786 8.64 -34.29 51.79
C ASN A 786 8.70 -33.86 50.34
N ILE A 787 9.90 -33.90 49.72
CA ILE A 787 10.08 -33.58 48.31
C ILE A 787 9.45 -34.68 47.46
N VAL A 788 8.45 -34.31 46.65
CA VAL A 788 7.71 -35.23 45.79
C VAL A 788 8.27 -35.20 44.35
N LYS A 789 8.73 -34.02 43.87
CA LYS A 789 9.26 -33.86 42.51
C LYS A 789 10.19 -32.65 42.43
N GLU A 790 11.25 -32.82 41.68
CA GLU A 790 12.22 -31.78 41.37
C GLU A 790 12.20 -31.49 39.87
N ILE A 791 11.90 -30.26 39.48
CA ILE A 791 11.79 -29.82 38.11
C ILE A 791 12.89 -28.78 37.86
N TYR A 792 13.80 -29.06 36.96
CA TYR A 792 14.79 -28.10 36.49
C TYR A 792 14.56 -27.81 35.00
N VAL A 793 14.39 -26.55 34.65
CA VAL A 793 14.39 -26.06 33.29
C VAL A 793 15.73 -25.33 33.11
N PRO A 794 16.61 -25.86 32.26
CA PRO A 794 17.97 -25.32 32.12
C PRO A 794 17.96 -23.79 31.85
N GLY A 795 18.82 -23.08 32.59
CA GLY A 795 18.99 -21.64 32.49
C GLY A 795 17.79 -20.79 32.88
N ARG A 796 16.68 -21.36 33.43
CA ARG A 796 15.47 -20.60 33.73
C ARG A 796 14.98 -20.76 35.18
N ILE A 797 14.76 -21.98 35.61
CA ILE A 797 14.03 -22.18 36.85
C ILE A 797 14.30 -23.55 37.47
N VAL A 798 14.37 -23.58 38.79
CA VAL A 798 14.20 -24.78 39.60
C VAL A 798 12.91 -24.69 40.38
N ASN A 799 12.06 -25.71 40.31
CA ASN A 799 10.85 -25.80 41.10
C ASN A 799 10.83 -27.12 41.88
N ILE A 800 10.88 -27.01 43.20
CA ILE A 800 10.80 -28.16 44.13
C ILE A 800 9.36 -28.29 44.61
N VAL A 801 8.76 -29.43 44.32
CA VAL A 801 7.40 -29.76 44.76
C VAL A 801 7.52 -30.57 46.07
N GLN A 802 7.00 -30.03 47.16
CA GLN A 802 6.96 -30.67 48.47
C GLN A 802 5.52 -30.75 48.98
N LYS A 803 5.25 -31.81 49.78
CA LYS A 803 4.02 -32.01 50.49
C LYS A 803 4.23 -31.90 51.97
#